data_e3b742d86f330836d866f82064044425
#
_entry.id   e3b742d86f330836d866f82064044425
#
_cell.length_a   1.000
_cell.length_b   1.000
_cell.length_c   1.000
_cell.angle_alpha   90.00
_cell.angle_beta   90.00
_cell.angle_gamma   90.00
#
_symmetry.space_group_name_H-M   'P 1'
#
loop_
_entity.id
_entity.type
_entity.pdbx_description
1 polymer ?
#
loop_
_entity_poly.entity_id
_entity_poly.type
_entity_poly.pdbx_seq_one_letter_code
_entity_poly.pdbx_strand_id
1 'polypeptide(L)'
;MAETKPAERNAATGGLLGGLIAAVQNGLEIARFGGLEEREPSPHEIVAEGRNHRLRHYFPNQRADAGPAALLVPPLMLSAEIWDVAPNSSAVAALFEGGADPWVVDFGSPETEEGGLDRTLEDHVVAVSEAADSVRAATGRDVHLMGYSQGGMFCYQAAAYRCAVSDEDPGVASLVTFGSPVDMHRRLPLGVPTDLIADLIDNLSRVQASIFPNGIPSWATRLGFQLMDPVKAVQQRIDFAMQLADREALQQREGMRRFLGSEGWVAFPGPALQDAMKQLVAHNRLLQGGFVIDGHSISLASIECPILAFTGTTDSIAPAPTVRGIVPAAPQADAFEVSLSAGHFGLVVGSRSMEITWPTVCEWLEWREGRGRLPERVKPMAAPRDRENDTSTLDNVTEGLSVAFDLGRDLLGNLPGIASRQVGFLGRLTETIFPQLPRLGRLDDMRRDTAVSMAQALAEQAKKSPDGTFFLFEGRAHSYQAANERIDNIVRGLLQCGVRQGQHVGVLMDTRPSAVAATVALSRLGAVAVLLQPDTPLAAQLAVAPVDHLLADPERGPDAVEPYGSDVLVLGGGGDVRDLGPGLIDMEAIDPDQVALPEWYEPDAGMAGEVGMILITGDGDQLGINRVTNRRWATSAYGTASACALGPGDTVYCCSPTYHATGIMVCVGGALVSGARLAMATPSTAPSAELGHVDLDRFWGDVRRYGVNVVGYSGSMLGALVSGPEHPTERSSPIQLFAGSGMPKGIWKRLSARFERTRVVEFFASTEGNAVLVNVTGRKIGSVGRPLPGGAELSVAAWDLDAGELIREESGLAKRCPRGEIGLLLANVDRARGEMAGRPMRGVFEAGDAWLRTGALVRVDKDGDYWLVDNLANLIQGSAGAVPALPIENVLTTELEFTDEAAVYGLTLPGLEYEIPAAALTLRSNAKLDPLALRRKIQNRLVGPHRPLVIRVLSRLPKTAGQRVRKGPLREEGLGLEAGGGETLWWAPGEEAYVPLSPGDVEKLIESVRNG
;
A
#
# COMPACT_ATOMS: atom_id res chain seq x y z
N MET A 1 -75.66 35.23 43.24
CA MET A 1 -75.88 36.10 42.07
C MET A 1 -74.46 36.63 41.73
N ALA A 2 -73.76 36.02 40.85
CA ALA A 2 -72.47 36.49 40.34
C ALA A 2 -72.58 36.56 38.83
N GLU A 3 -72.49 37.79 38.33
CA GLU A 3 -72.48 38.11 36.89
C GLU A 3 -71.18 37.54 36.24
N THR A 4 -71.27 36.64 35.39
CA THR A 4 -70.23 36.15 34.54
C THR A 4 -69.97 37.13 33.40
N LYS A 5 -68.70 37.64 33.31
CA LYS A 5 -68.28 38.56 32.27
C LYS A 5 -68.28 37.88 30.87
N PRO A 6 -68.81 38.47 29.83
CA PRO A 6 -68.74 37.92 28.45
C PRO A 6 -67.43 38.17 27.69
N ALA A 7 -66.37 38.74 28.29
CA ALA A 7 -65.22 39.24 27.56
C ALA A 7 -64.09 38.23 27.29
N GLU A 8 -64.05 37.08 27.99
CA GLU A 8 -62.91 36.10 27.82
C GLU A 8 -63.17 35.04 26.72
N ARG A 9 -64.43 34.87 26.25
CA ARG A 9 -64.70 33.92 25.15
C ARG A 9 -64.38 34.46 23.75
N ASN A 10 -64.40 35.77 23.55
CA ASN A 10 -64.13 36.41 22.26
C ASN A 10 -62.67 36.63 21.98
N ALA A 11 -61.76 36.66 23.00
CA ALA A 11 -60.34 36.77 22.81
C ALA A 11 -59.72 35.43 22.39
N ALA A 12 -60.25 34.30 22.88
CA ALA A 12 -59.72 32.97 22.55
C ALA A 12 -60.11 32.51 21.13
N THR A 13 -61.33 32.86 20.70
CA THR A 13 -61.79 32.55 19.32
C THR A 13 -61.24 33.49 18.26
N GLY A 14 -60.92 34.74 18.60
CA GLY A 14 -60.24 35.68 17.71
C GLY A 14 -58.75 35.34 17.51
N GLY A 15 -58.09 34.80 18.52
CA GLY A 15 -56.75 34.31 18.46
C GLY A 15 -56.58 33.07 17.56
N LEU A 16 -57.47 32.11 17.66
CA LEU A 16 -57.48 30.88 16.82
C LEU A 16 -57.83 31.18 15.36
N LEU A 17 -58.84 32.05 15.11
CA LEU A 17 -59.22 32.49 13.76
C LEU A 17 -58.14 33.36 13.12
N GLY A 18 -57.49 34.25 13.89
CA GLY A 18 -56.38 35.05 13.45
C GLY A 18 -55.16 34.23 13.07
N GLY A 19 -54.82 33.21 13.88
CA GLY A 19 -53.74 32.23 13.58
C GLY A 19 -54.05 31.41 12.33
N LEU A 20 -55.29 30.97 12.13
CA LEU A 20 -55.69 30.22 10.94
C LEU A 20 -55.65 31.06 9.67
N ILE A 21 -56.04 32.32 9.74
CA ILE A 21 -55.98 33.27 8.63
C ILE A 21 -54.52 33.58 8.28
N ALA A 22 -53.66 33.81 9.28
CA ALA A 22 -52.22 34.01 9.07
C ALA A 22 -51.55 32.76 8.46
N ALA A 23 -51.90 31.56 8.92
CA ALA A 23 -51.41 30.32 8.35
C ALA A 23 -51.77 30.11 6.91
N VAL A 24 -53.04 30.45 6.51
CA VAL A 24 -53.49 30.38 5.13
C VAL A 24 -52.83 31.44 4.28
N GLN A 25 -52.66 32.66 4.77
CA GLN A 25 -51.99 33.73 4.05
C GLN A 25 -50.52 33.42 3.81
N ASN A 26 -49.79 33.04 4.84
CA ASN A 26 -48.38 32.65 4.75
C ASN A 26 -48.22 31.44 3.83
N GLY A 27 -49.07 30.42 3.94
CA GLY A 27 -49.06 29.24 3.07
C GLY A 27 -49.33 29.56 1.60
N LEU A 28 -50.28 30.46 1.31
CA LEU A 28 -50.57 30.91 -0.06
C LEU A 28 -49.44 31.77 -0.63
N GLU A 29 -48.82 32.63 0.17
CA GLU A 29 -47.67 33.45 -0.22
C GLU A 29 -46.48 32.58 -0.57
N ILE A 30 -46.17 31.62 0.26
CA ILE A 30 -45.10 30.61 0.00
C ILE A 30 -45.45 29.80 -1.26
N ALA A 31 -46.70 29.35 -1.44
CA ALA A 31 -47.09 28.56 -2.61
C ALA A 31 -47.05 29.35 -3.91
N ARG A 32 -47.35 30.67 -3.85
CA ARG A 32 -47.44 31.56 -5.03
C ARG A 32 -46.08 32.15 -5.43
N PHE A 33 -45.27 32.54 -4.46
CA PHE A 33 -44.03 33.28 -4.68
C PHE A 33 -42.78 32.44 -4.35
N GLY A 34 -42.93 31.23 -3.86
CA GLY A 34 -41.82 30.33 -3.47
C GLY A 34 -41.18 30.69 -2.12
N GLY A 35 -41.50 31.85 -1.55
CA GLY A 35 -40.95 32.34 -0.31
C GLY A 35 -41.67 33.55 0.27
N LEU A 36 -41.30 33.97 1.48
CA LEU A 36 -41.86 35.13 2.17
C LEU A 36 -41.03 36.40 1.98
N GLU A 37 -39.78 36.27 1.55
CA GLU A 37 -38.84 37.35 1.33
C GLU A 37 -37.97 37.11 0.09
N GLU A 38 -37.53 38.17 -0.58
CA GLU A 38 -36.53 38.11 -1.63
C GLU A 38 -35.16 37.81 -0.99
N ARG A 39 -34.33 37.03 -1.70
CA ARG A 39 -32.97 36.75 -1.29
C ARG A 39 -32.08 37.98 -1.55
N GLU A 40 -31.46 38.52 -0.51
CA GLU A 40 -30.39 39.48 -0.63
C GLU A 40 -29.06 38.77 -0.29
N PRO A 41 -28.31 38.29 -1.30
CA PRO A 41 -26.98 37.70 -1.07
C PRO A 41 -26.00 38.77 -0.56
N SER A 42 -25.05 38.35 0.27
CA SER A 42 -23.97 39.23 0.67
C SER A 42 -23.17 39.74 -0.55
N PRO A 43 -22.74 41.02 -0.55
CA PRO A 43 -22.04 41.61 -1.69
C PRO A 43 -20.74 40.85 -1.96
N HIS A 44 -20.55 40.42 -3.19
CA HIS A 44 -19.33 39.72 -3.63
C HIS A 44 -19.02 40.05 -5.09
N GLU A 45 -17.77 39.80 -5.47
CA GLU A 45 -17.30 39.85 -6.86
C GLU A 45 -16.57 38.54 -7.22
N ILE A 46 -16.60 38.15 -8.49
CA ILE A 46 -15.83 37.03 -9.02
C ILE A 46 -14.46 37.59 -9.41
N VAL A 47 -13.43 37.16 -8.70
CA VAL A 47 -12.05 37.69 -8.85
C VAL A 47 -11.22 36.81 -9.78
N ALA A 48 -11.50 35.51 -9.83
CA ALA A 48 -10.83 34.57 -10.70
C ALA A 48 -11.81 33.49 -11.23
N GLU A 49 -11.56 33.01 -12.43
CA GLU A 49 -12.26 31.90 -13.03
C GLU A 49 -11.23 30.87 -13.46
N GLY A 50 -11.22 29.70 -12.81
CA GLY A 50 -10.48 28.53 -13.20
C GLY A 50 -11.31 27.59 -14.11
N ARG A 51 -10.72 26.49 -14.54
CA ARG A 51 -11.40 25.51 -15.41
C ARG A 51 -12.67 24.93 -14.75
N ASN A 52 -12.63 24.68 -13.45
CA ASN A 52 -13.65 23.95 -12.72
C ASN A 52 -14.23 24.74 -11.54
N HIS A 53 -13.91 26.04 -11.42
CA HIS A 53 -14.37 26.86 -10.32
C HIS A 53 -14.38 28.35 -10.66
N ARG A 54 -15.16 29.10 -9.89
CA ARG A 54 -15.10 30.54 -9.77
C ARG A 54 -14.71 30.91 -8.35
N LEU A 55 -13.90 31.94 -8.17
CA LEU A 55 -13.50 32.45 -6.87
C LEU A 55 -14.29 33.68 -6.53
N ARG A 56 -15.14 33.62 -5.53
CA ARG A 56 -15.93 34.74 -5.02
C ARG A 56 -15.19 35.40 -3.87
N HIS A 57 -14.97 36.71 -3.96
CA HIS A 57 -14.48 37.56 -2.87
C HIS A 57 -15.65 38.33 -2.28
N TYR A 58 -15.93 38.13 -0.99
CA TYR A 58 -17.06 38.77 -0.32
C TYR A 58 -16.66 40.07 0.35
N PHE A 59 -17.55 41.07 0.33
CA PHE A 59 -17.39 42.40 0.89
C PHE A 59 -16.14 43.15 0.38
N PRO A 60 -15.86 43.13 -0.94
CA PRO A 60 -14.67 43.76 -1.49
C PRO A 60 -14.65 45.25 -1.18
N ASN A 61 -13.46 45.76 -0.83
CA ASN A 61 -13.24 47.18 -0.55
C ASN A 61 -14.04 47.80 0.63
N GLN A 62 -14.66 46.98 1.50
CA GLN A 62 -15.39 47.50 2.66
C GLN A 62 -14.54 47.69 3.92
N ARG A 63 -13.26 47.29 3.90
CA ARG A 63 -12.27 47.49 4.95
C ARG A 63 -10.98 48.05 4.40
N ALA A 64 -10.31 48.89 5.21
CA ALA A 64 -9.00 49.43 4.88
C ALA A 64 -7.86 48.43 5.05
N ASP A 65 -7.98 47.52 6.05
CA ASP A 65 -7.01 46.44 6.33
C ASP A 65 -7.66 45.11 6.05
N ALA A 66 -7.04 44.32 5.15
CA ALA A 66 -7.45 42.96 4.90
C ALA A 66 -7.10 42.10 6.14
N GLY A 67 -8.10 41.39 6.67
CA GLY A 67 -7.94 40.39 7.74
C GLY A 67 -7.24 39.13 7.27
N PRO A 68 -7.23 38.06 8.12
CA PRO A 68 -6.77 36.75 7.71
C PRO A 68 -7.62 36.21 6.55
N ALA A 69 -6.97 35.71 5.50
CA ALA A 69 -7.64 35.19 4.31
C ALA A 69 -8.31 33.84 4.60
N ALA A 70 -9.64 33.83 4.56
CA ALA A 70 -10.46 32.64 4.84
C ALA A 70 -11.10 32.11 3.56
N LEU A 71 -10.62 30.98 3.02
CA LEU A 71 -11.16 30.34 1.82
C LEU A 71 -12.09 29.21 2.18
N LEU A 72 -13.39 29.38 1.89
CA LEU A 72 -14.44 28.42 2.20
C LEU A 72 -14.72 27.52 1.00
N VAL A 73 -14.77 26.20 1.25
CA VAL A 73 -14.93 25.13 0.25
C VAL A 73 -16.22 24.35 0.52
N PRO A 74 -17.22 24.37 -0.39
CA PRO A 74 -18.47 23.64 -0.24
C PRO A 74 -18.26 22.14 -0.61
N PRO A 75 -19.17 21.24 -0.17
CA PRO A 75 -19.21 19.87 -0.67
C PRO A 75 -19.81 19.80 -2.07
N LEU A 76 -19.51 18.75 -2.84
CA LEU A 76 -19.93 18.62 -4.26
C LEU A 76 -21.43 18.67 -4.51
N MET A 77 -22.23 18.18 -3.57
CA MET A 77 -23.68 18.09 -3.74
C MET A 77 -24.44 19.36 -3.32
N LEU A 78 -23.72 20.36 -2.81
CA LEU A 78 -24.32 21.62 -2.37
C LEU A 78 -23.66 22.78 -3.11
N SER A 79 -24.49 23.79 -3.40
CA SER A 79 -24.01 25.03 -3.99
C SER A 79 -23.17 25.86 -3.00
N ALA A 80 -22.36 26.80 -3.52
CA ALA A 80 -21.54 27.70 -2.72
C ALA A 80 -22.35 28.54 -1.73
N GLU A 81 -23.66 28.70 -1.97
CA GLU A 81 -24.62 29.40 -1.11
C GLU A 81 -24.80 28.79 0.27
N ILE A 82 -24.25 27.59 0.53
CA ILE A 82 -24.20 27.03 1.89
C ILE A 82 -23.49 27.96 2.88
N TRP A 83 -22.59 28.80 2.39
CA TRP A 83 -21.83 29.78 3.16
C TRP A 83 -22.54 31.10 3.35
N ASP A 84 -23.67 31.33 2.59
CA ASP A 84 -24.45 32.57 2.62
C ASP A 84 -25.96 32.25 2.41
N VAL A 85 -26.56 31.50 3.35
CA VAL A 85 -27.92 30.99 3.22
C VAL A 85 -28.97 32.07 3.45
N ALA A 86 -28.74 32.95 4.44
CA ALA A 86 -29.61 34.05 4.81
C ALA A 86 -28.83 35.05 5.69
N PRO A 87 -29.26 36.33 5.81
CA PRO A 87 -28.56 37.33 6.62
C PRO A 87 -28.31 36.91 8.06
N ASN A 88 -29.21 36.18 8.69
CA ASN A 88 -29.09 35.66 10.05
C ASN A 88 -28.35 34.29 10.12
N SER A 89 -27.91 33.78 9.00
CA SER A 89 -27.23 32.48 8.87
C SER A 89 -26.19 32.52 7.73
N SER A 90 -25.35 33.56 7.71
CA SER A 90 -24.28 33.79 6.74
C SER A 90 -22.92 33.63 7.40
N ALA A 91 -22.21 32.63 6.97
CA ALA A 91 -20.84 32.34 7.40
C ALA A 91 -19.89 33.47 6.95
N VAL A 92 -20.03 33.90 5.69
CA VAL A 92 -19.18 34.97 5.14
C VAL A 92 -19.41 36.31 5.85
N ALA A 93 -20.65 36.63 6.23
CA ALA A 93 -20.92 37.83 7.01
C ALA A 93 -20.34 37.76 8.42
N ALA A 94 -20.49 36.62 9.09
CA ALA A 94 -19.92 36.40 10.43
C ALA A 94 -18.38 36.49 10.42
N LEU A 95 -17.72 35.93 9.41
CA LEU A 95 -16.26 36.01 9.24
C LEU A 95 -15.84 37.46 8.98
N PHE A 96 -16.54 38.16 8.11
CA PHE A 96 -16.28 39.56 7.81
C PHE A 96 -16.45 40.44 9.06
N GLU A 97 -17.55 40.28 9.79
CA GLU A 97 -17.79 41.00 11.06
C GLU A 97 -16.71 40.65 12.11
N GLY A 98 -16.26 39.38 12.16
CA GLY A 98 -15.18 38.92 13.02
C GLY A 98 -13.79 39.33 12.59
N GLY A 99 -13.64 40.13 11.52
CA GLY A 99 -12.33 40.65 11.12
C GLY A 99 -11.57 39.85 10.08
N ALA A 100 -12.11 38.75 9.56
CA ALA A 100 -11.52 37.97 8.47
C ALA A 100 -11.86 38.54 7.08
N ASP A 101 -11.14 38.07 6.07
CA ASP A 101 -11.36 38.34 4.65
C ASP A 101 -11.92 37.09 3.98
N PRO A 102 -13.25 36.99 3.76
CA PRO A 102 -13.88 35.76 3.32
C PRO A 102 -13.90 35.62 1.80
N TRP A 103 -13.43 34.43 1.37
CA TRP A 103 -13.41 33.96 -0.02
C TRP A 103 -14.16 32.64 -0.12
N VAL A 104 -14.81 32.40 -1.25
CA VAL A 104 -15.57 31.15 -1.46
C VAL A 104 -15.24 30.54 -2.80
N VAL A 105 -14.92 29.25 -2.80
CA VAL A 105 -14.84 28.44 -4.02
C VAL A 105 -16.26 28.13 -4.47
N ASP A 106 -16.60 28.51 -5.68
CA ASP A 106 -17.87 28.16 -6.32
C ASP A 106 -17.61 27.17 -7.46
N PHE A 107 -17.92 25.91 -7.25
CA PHE A 107 -17.79 24.87 -8.28
C PHE A 107 -18.90 24.96 -9.35
N GLY A 108 -19.88 25.86 -9.22
CA GLY A 108 -21.00 26.00 -10.12
C GLY A 108 -22.00 24.86 -10.04
N SER A 109 -22.83 24.75 -11.10
CA SER A 109 -23.79 23.66 -11.24
C SER A 109 -23.35 22.70 -12.35
N PRO A 110 -22.91 21.47 -12.02
CA PRO A 110 -22.45 20.51 -13.03
C PRO A 110 -23.47 20.21 -14.13
N GLU A 111 -24.77 20.32 -13.86
CA GLU A 111 -25.83 20.08 -14.85
C GLU A 111 -25.95 21.18 -15.91
N THR A 112 -25.45 22.38 -15.65
CA THR A 112 -25.60 23.53 -16.53
C THR A 112 -24.28 24.01 -17.13
N GLU A 113 -23.16 23.47 -16.71
CA GLU A 113 -21.83 23.84 -17.18
C GLU A 113 -21.28 22.82 -18.15
N GLU A 114 -20.54 23.29 -19.17
CA GLU A 114 -19.89 22.42 -20.16
C GLU A 114 -18.87 21.52 -19.48
N GLY A 115 -18.98 20.19 -19.68
CA GLY A 115 -18.13 19.20 -19.04
C GLY A 115 -18.31 19.07 -17.51
N GLY A 116 -19.30 19.73 -16.92
CA GLY A 116 -19.51 19.73 -15.47
C GLY A 116 -19.79 18.35 -14.89
N LEU A 117 -20.51 17.50 -15.61
CA LEU A 117 -20.81 16.13 -15.18
C LEU A 117 -19.64 15.14 -15.38
N ASP A 118 -18.62 15.53 -16.13
CA ASP A 118 -17.41 14.71 -16.37
C ASP A 118 -16.28 15.00 -15.35
N ARG A 119 -16.49 15.96 -14.44
CA ARG A 119 -15.50 16.34 -13.43
C ARG A 119 -15.19 15.18 -12.50
N THR A 120 -13.89 15.00 -12.20
CA THR A 120 -13.36 14.00 -11.27
C THR A 120 -13.23 14.56 -9.85
N LEU A 121 -12.91 13.71 -8.89
CA LEU A 121 -12.55 14.15 -7.54
C LEU A 121 -11.28 15.02 -7.55
N GLU A 122 -10.30 14.63 -8.37
CA GLU A 122 -9.04 15.33 -8.59
C GLU A 122 -9.24 16.76 -9.08
N ASP A 123 -10.12 16.97 -10.09
CA ASP A 123 -10.47 18.31 -10.61
C ASP A 123 -10.90 19.28 -9.51
N HIS A 124 -11.64 18.80 -8.50
CA HIS A 124 -12.10 19.64 -7.39
C HIS A 124 -10.98 19.94 -6.39
N VAL A 125 -10.07 18.99 -6.15
CA VAL A 125 -8.90 19.22 -5.27
C VAL A 125 -7.94 20.23 -5.91
N VAL A 126 -7.66 20.09 -7.20
CA VAL A 126 -6.82 21.03 -7.96
C VAL A 126 -7.48 22.42 -7.97
N ALA A 127 -8.79 22.52 -8.18
CA ALA A 127 -9.54 23.77 -8.13
C ALA A 127 -9.40 24.49 -6.77
N VAL A 128 -9.39 23.76 -5.65
CA VAL A 128 -9.16 24.34 -4.32
C VAL A 128 -7.72 24.85 -4.19
N SER A 129 -6.73 24.14 -4.74
CA SER A 129 -5.35 24.58 -4.76
C SER A 129 -5.16 25.86 -5.60
N GLU A 130 -5.71 25.90 -6.80
CA GLU A 130 -5.69 27.08 -7.69
C GLU A 130 -6.38 28.30 -7.06
N ALA A 131 -7.52 28.07 -6.39
CA ALA A 131 -8.23 29.12 -5.65
C ALA A 131 -7.34 29.66 -4.50
N ALA A 132 -6.65 28.79 -3.77
CA ALA A 132 -5.72 29.21 -2.72
C ALA A 132 -4.56 30.05 -3.27
N ASP A 133 -4.01 29.71 -4.43
CA ASP A 133 -2.98 30.50 -5.10
C ASP A 133 -3.49 31.88 -5.52
N SER A 134 -4.73 31.94 -6.04
CA SER A 134 -5.38 33.20 -6.41
C SER A 134 -5.61 34.12 -5.20
N VAL A 135 -6.06 33.55 -4.07
CA VAL A 135 -6.20 34.29 -2.80
C VAL A 135 -4.85 34.76 -2.29
N ARG A 136 -3.82 33.89 -2.33
CA ARG A 136 -2.46 34.26 -1.93
C ARG A 136 -1.90 35.41 -2.77
N ALA A 137 -2.07 35.32 -4.07
CA ALA A 137 -1.65 36.37 -5.00
C ALA A 137 -2.35 37.72 -4.74
N ALA A 138 -3.64 37.69 -4.40
CA ALA A 138 -4.43 38.89 -4.11
C ALA A 138 -4.12 39.50 -2.74
N THR A 139 -3.85 38.68 -1.72
CA THR A 139 -3.72 39.12 -0.32
C THR A 139 -2.27 39.24 0.16
N GLY A 140 -1.33 38.54 -0.50
CA GLY A 140 0.04 38.36 -0.06
C GLY A 140 0.20 37.58 1.25
N ARG A 141 -0.79 36.74 1.63
CA ARG A 141 -0.85 35.99 2.88
C ARG A 141 -1.14 34.51 2.63
N ASP A 142 -0.71 33.69 3.58
CA ASP A 142 -1.12 32.29 3.62
C ASP A 142 -2.61 32.17 3.92
N VAL A 143 -3.22 31.13 3.39
CA VAL A 143 -4.66 30.95 3.35
C VAL A 143 -5.14 30.00 4.45
N HIS A 144 -6.17 30.39 5.18
CA HIS A 144 -6.91 29.46 6.04
C HIS A 144 -7.96 28.74 5.21
N LEU A 145 -7.73 27.44 4.91
CA LEU A 145 -8.68 26.62 4.17
C LEU A 145 -9.79 26.12 5.09
N MET A 146 -11.05 26.40 4.75
CA MET A 146 -12.21 26.06 5.55
C MET A 146 -13.17 25.19 4.73
N GLY A 147 -13.49 23.98 5.18
CA GLY A 147 -14.32 23.10 4.41
C GLY A 147 -15.42 22.40 5.19
N TYR A 148 -16.60 22.31 4.60
CA TYR A 148 -17.74 21.62 5.17
C TYR A 148 -17.89 20.23 4.56
N SER A 149 -18.02 19.20 5.43
CA SER A 149 -18.25 17.83 4.99
C SER A 149 -17.20 17.38 3.96
N GLN A 150 -17.59 17.03 2.75
CA GLN A 150 -16.67 16.68 1.66
C GLN A 150 -15.76 17.86 1.25
N GLY A 151 -16.22 19.12 1.36
CA GLY A 151 -15.36 20.29 1.15
C GLY A 151 -14.15 20.33 2.09
N GLY A 152 -14.31 19.87 3.35
CA GLY A 152 -13.19 19.73 4.26
C GLY A 152 -12.25 18.57 3.89
N MET A 153 -12.77 17.51 3.28
CA MET A 153 -11.93 16.45 2.71
C MET A 153 -11.08 17.01 1.55
N PHE A 154 -11.63 17.90 0.72
CA PHE A 154 -10.88 18.61 -0.32
C PHE A 154 -9.81 19.54 0.26
N CYS A 155 -10.12 20.23 1.37
CA CYS A 155 -9.13 21.05 2.06
C CYS A 155 -7.94 20.22 2.55
N TYR A 156 -8.19 19.03 3.14
CA TYR A 156 -7.13 18.11 3.53
C TYR A 156 -6.30 17.65 2.33
N GLN A 157 -6.95 17.25 1.25
CA GLN A 157 -6.27 16.76 0.05
C GLN A 157 -5.51 17.88 -0.67
N ALA A 158 -6.08 19.08 -0.77
CA ALA A 158 -5.41 20.23 -1.37
C ALA A 158 -4.18 20.67 -0.55
N ALA A 159 -4.28 20.69 0.79
CA ALA A 159 -3.13 20.97 1.64
C ALA A 159 -2.01 19.94 1.44
N ALA A 160 -2.35 18.64 1.42
CA ALA A 160 -1.38 17.58 1.18
C ALA A 160 -0.79 17.61 -0.24
N TYR A 161 -1.58 17.96 -1.25
CA TYR A 161 -1.13 18.13 -2.62
C TYR A 161 -0.15 19.30 -2.73
N ARG A 162 -0.45 20.44 -2.12
CA ARG A 162 0.44 21.61 -2.09
C ARG A 162 1.78 21.30 -1.42
N CYS A 163 1.79 20.51 -0.35
CA CYS A 163 3.03 20.01 0.25
C CYS A 163 3.85 19.09 -0.70
N ALA A 164 3.18 18.41 -1.64
CA ALA A 164 3.85 17.51 -2.58
C ALA A 164 4.43 18.23 -3.81
N VAL A 165 3.84 19.35 -4.22
CA VAL A 165 4.23 20.10 -5.43
C VAL A 165 5.04 21.38 -5.13
N SER A 166 5.05 21.86 -3.88
CA SER A 166 5.81 23.03 -3.47
C SER A 166 7.06 22.61 -2.70
N ASP A 167 8.23 23.07 -3.15
CA ASP A 167 9.50 22.74 -2.50
C ASP A 167 9.78 23.58 -1.23
N GLU A 168 9.11 24.72 -1.04
CA GLU A 168 9.44 25.66 0.04
C GLU A 168 8.28 25.96 0.98
N ASP A 169 7.09 26.28 0.46
CA ASP A 169 5.95 26.72 1.28
C ASP A 169 4.60 26.36 0.64
N PRO A 170 3.79 25.50 1.27
CA PRO A 170 2.46 25.14 0.77
C PRO A 170 1.45 26.31 0.81
N GLY A 171 1.75 27.43 1.50
CA GLY A 171 0.89 28.61 1.56
C GLY A 171 -0.43 28.38 2.30
N VAL A 172 -0.47 27.47 3.25
CA VAL A 172 -1.67 27.13 4.06
C VAL A 172 -1.40 27.43 5.52
N ALA A 173 -2.07 28.45 6.06
CA ALA A 173 -1.90 28.91 7.44
C ALA A 173 -2.54 27.96 8.47
N SER A 174 -3.73 27.42 8.17
CA SER A 174 -4.40 26.40 8.96
C SER A 174 -5.57 25.77 8.18
N LEU A 175 -6.04 24.64 8.67
CA LEU A 175 -7.24 23.96 8.18
C LEU A 175 -8.36 24.06 9.21
N VAL A 176 -9.57 24.43 8.77
CA VAL A 176 -10.79 24.44 9.59
C VAL A 176 -11.83 23.57 8.92
N THR A 177 -12.30 22.53 9.57
CA THR A 177 -13.22 21.58 8.95
C THR A 177 -14.47 21.34 9.78
N PHE A 178 -15.62 21.18 9.11
CA PHE A 178 -16.92 21.03 9.75
C PHE A 178 -17.53 19.69 9.34
N GLY A 179 -17.53 18.71 10.26
CA GLY A 179 -18.09 17.40 10.01
C GLY A 179 -17.43 16.67 8.83
N SER A 180 -16.11 16.75 8.67
CA SER A 180 -15.38 16.17 7.56
C SER A 180 -14.77 14.83 7.96
N PRO A 181 -15.29 13.68 7.49
CA PRO A 181 -14.80 12.38 7.89
C PRO A 181 -13.46 12.07 7.22
N VAL A 182 -12.57 11.37 7.94
CA VAL A 182 -11.27 10.88 7.46
C VAL A 182 -11.22 9.36 7.49
N ASP A 183 -11.70 8.72 8.55
CA ASP A 183 -11.77 7.25 8.66
C ASP A 183 -13.19 6.77 8.31
N MET A 184 -13.43 6.50 7.03
CA MET A 184 -14.73 6.05 6.53
C MET A 184 -15.09 4.64 7.02
N HIS A 185 -14.09 3.78 7.29
CA HIS A 185 -14.34 2.42 7.74
C HIS A 185 -14.95 2.34 9.15
N ARG A 186 -14.87 3.42 9.94
CA ARG A 186 -15.54 3.47 11.24
C ARG A 186 -17.07 3.53 11.17
N ARG A 187 -17.64 3.82 10.00
CA ARG A 187 -19.09 3.72 9.76
C ARG A 187 -19.54 2.31 9.39
N LEU A 188 -18.60 1.44 8.99
CA LEU A 188 -18.94 0.10 8.53
C LEU A 188 -19.15 -0.85 9.72
N PRO A 189 -20.01 -1.88 9.60
CA PRO A 189 -20.20 -2.86 10.64
C PRO A 189 -18.90 -3.59 10.99
N LEU A 190 -18.71 -3.92 12.27
CA LEU A 190 -17.55 -4.69 12.74
C LEU A 190 -17.46 -6.04 12.03
N GLY A 191 -16.28 -6.38 11.52
CA GLY A 191 -15.99 -7.70 10.95
C GLY A 191 -16.33 -7.87 9.47
N VAL A 192 -16.72 -6.80 8.76
CA VAL A 192 -16.85 -6.86 7.29
C VAL A 192 -15.45 -6.74 6.68
N PRO A 193 -14.97 -7.74 5.90
CA PRO A 193 -13.70 -7.66 5.21
C PRO A 193 -13.65 -6.48 4.24
N THR A 194 -12.53 -5.78 4.19
CA THR A 194 -12.33 -4.62 3.31
C THR A 194 -12.47 -4.98 1.83
N ASP A 195 -12.06 -6.19 1.44
CA ASP A 195 -12.18 -6.70 0.07
C ASP A 195 -13.64 -6.87 -0.35
N LEU A 196 -14.49 -7.35 0.58
CA LEU A 196 -15.93 -7.45 0.33
C LEU A 196 -16.59 -6.09 0.15
N ILE A 197 -16.11 -5.08 0.86
CA ILE A 197 -16.58 -3.69 0.72
C ILE A 197 -16.18 -3.15 -0.65
N ALA A 198 -14.95 -3.37 -1.07
CA ALA A 198 -14.47 -2.94 -2.37
C ALA A 198 -15.27 -3.60 -3.51
N ASP A 199 -15.49 -4.91 -3.44
CA ASP A 199 -16.31 -5.65 -4.42
C ASP A 199 -17.77 -5.19 -4.43
N LEU A 200 -18.35 -4.92 -3.27
CA LEU A 200 -19.72 -4.39 -3.15
C LEU A 200 -19.82 -2.99 -3.77
N ILE A 201 -18.86 -2.12 -3.50
CA ILE A 201 -18.79 -0.77 -4.04
C ILE A 201 -18.60 -0.80 -5.56
N ASP A 202 -17.72 -1.65 -6.08
CA ASP A 202 -17.54 -1.82 -7.53
C ASP A 202 -18.82 -2.29 -8.21
N ASN A 203 -19.57 -3.21 -7.59
CA ASN A 203 -20.87 -3.65 -8.12
C ASN A 203 -21.93 -2.55 -8.03
N LEU A 204 -22.00 -1.81 -6.92
CA LEU A 204 -22.90 -0.67 -6.75
C LEU A 204 -22.57 0.46 -7.73
N SER A 205 -21.30 0.74 -7.97
CA SER A 205 -20.86 1.74 -8.95
C SER A 205 -21.27 1.37 -10.38
N ARG A 206 -21.21 0.08 -10.74
CA ARG A 206 -21.70 -0.38 -12.06
C ARG A 206 -23.21 -0.25 -12.19
N VAL A 207 -23.95 -0.58 -11.13
CA VAL A 207 -25.41 -0.42 -11.10
C VAL A 207 -25.79 1.07 -11.18
N GLN A 208 -25.11 1.91 -10.41
CA GLN A 208 -25.31 3.36 -10.43
C GLN A 208 -24.97 3.95 -11.81
N ALA A 209 -23.86 3.58 -12.43
CA ALA A 209 -23.50 4.00 -13.78
C ALA A 209 -24.51 3.53 -14.85
N SER A 210 -25.20 2.41 -14.61
CA SER A 210 -26.30 1.95 -15.49
C SER A 210 -27.57 2.78 -15.33
N ILE A 211 -27.88 3.28 -14.12
CA ILE A 211 -29.09 4.07 -13.84
C ILE A 211 -28.86 5.55 -14.11
N PHE A 212 -27.71 6.07 -13.71
CA PHE A 212 -27.29 7.47 -13.83
C PHE A 212 -25.90 7.56 -14.49
N PRO A 213 -25.79 7.33 -15.80
CA PRO A 213 -24.50 7.26 -16.49
C PRO A 213 -23.67 8.56 -16.37
N ASN A 214 -24.32 9.70 -16.28
CA ASN A 214 -23.68 11.01 -16.18
C ASN A 214 -23.57 11.56 -14.74
N GLY A 215 -23.90 10.76 -13.71
CA GLY A 215 -23.91 11.20 -12.33
C GLY A 215 -25.30 11.32 -11.73
N ILE A 216 -25.37 11.61 -10.43
CA ILE A 216 -26.64 11.73 -9.71
C ILE A 216 -27.22 13.14 -9.91
N PRO A 217 -28.41 13.30 -10.53
CA PRO A 217 -29.00 14.61 -10.73
C PRO A 217 -29.40 15.26 -9.38
N SER A 218 -29.46 16.59 -9.35
CA SER A 218 -29.71 17.39 -8.14
C SER A 218 -31.00 16.98 -7.38
N TRP A 219 -32.06 16.64 -8.09
CA TRP A 219 -33.31 16.16 -7.46
C TRP A 219 -33.15 14.81 -6.75
N ALA A 220 -32.35 13.91 -7.32
CA ALA A 220 -32.11 12.58 -6.74
C ALA A 220 -31.14 12.68 -5.55
N THR A 221 -30.13 13.54 -5.61
CA THR A 221 -29.25 13.87 -4.49
C THR A 221 -30.06 14.38 -3.29
N ARG A 222 -31.01 15.31 -3.54
CA ARG A 222 -31.94 15.82 -2.52
C ARG A 222 -32.80 14.72 -1.91
N LEU A 223 -33.37 13.86 -2.77
CA LEU A 223 -34.25 12.75 -2.32
C LEU A 223 -33.46 11.74 -1.48
N GLY A 224 -32.25 11.38 -1.91
CA GLY A 224 -31.37 10.48 -1.17
C GLY A 224 -31.05 11.00 0.24
N PHE A 225 -30.78 12.30 0.37
CA PHE A 225 -30.52 12.91 1.66
C PHE A 225 -31.75 12.93 2.58
N GLN A 226 -32.97 13.16 2.02
CA GLN A 226 -34.21 13.10 2.80
C GLN A 226 -34.54 11.67 3.27
N LEU A 227 -34.14 10.65 2.51
CA LEU A 227 -34.36 9.24 2.87
C LEU A 227 -33.37 8.73 3.92
N MET A 228 -32.23 9.40 4.12
CA MET A 228 -31.26 9.00 5.16
C MET A 228 -31.78 9.24 6.59
N ASP A 229 -32.75 10.17 6.79
CA ASP A 229 -33.40 10.39 8.10
C ASP A 229 -34.92 10.70 7.89
N PRO A 230 -35.74 9.69 7.57
CA PRO A 230 -37.13 9.89 7.24
C PRO A 230 -37.96 10.40 8.43
N VAL A 231 -37.56 10.07 9.67
CA VAL A 231 -38.28 10.51 10.87
C VAL A 231 -38.09 12.01 11.07
N LYS A 232 -36.90 12.53 10.91
CA LYS A 232 -36.61 13.98 10.97
C LYS A 232 -37.29 14.72 9.80
N ALA A 233 -37.28 14.14 8.59
CA ALA A 233 -37.95 14.74 7.44
C ALA A 233 -39.46 14.91 7.67
N VAL A 234 -40.14 13.93 8.29
CA VAL A 234 -41.55 14.00 8.67
C VAL A 234 -41.75 15.00 9.79
N GLN A 235 -40.89 15.00 10.80
CA GLN A 235 -40.97 15.90 11.95
C GLN A 235 -40.79 17.36 11.52
N GLN A 236 -39.85 17.66 10.63
CA GLN A 236 -39.65 18.99 10.03
C GLN A 236 -40.90 19.48 9.25
N ARG A 237 -41.64 18.60 8.56
CA ARG A 237 -42.88 18.94 7.87
C ARG A 237 -44.02 19.26 8.85
N ILE A 238 -44.08 18.52 9.95
CA ILE A 238 -45.07 18.77 11.02
C ILE A 238 -44.74 20.09 11.72
N ASP A 239 -43.48 20.34 12.07
CA ASP A 239 -43.01 21.58 12.69
C ASP A 239 -43.27 22.78 11.79
N PHE A 240 -43.05 22.65 10.47
CA PHE A 240 -43.39 23.66 9.50
C PHE A 240 -44.91 23.96 9.45
N ALA A 241 -45.74 22.92 9.43
CA ALA A 241 -47.16 23.07 9.44
C ALA A 241 -47.66 23.77 10.72
N MET A 242 -47.09 23.48 11.86
CA MET A 242 -47.40 24.13 13.14
C MET A 242 -46.96 25.61 13.18
N GLN A 243 -45.89 25.97 12.46
CA GLN A 243 -45.35 27.33 12.42
C GLN A 243 -46.01 28.22 11.35
N LEU A 244 -46.85 27.67 10.50
CA LEU A 244 -47.53 28.46 9.44
C LEU A 244 -48.28 29.71 9.96
N ALA A 245 -48.75 29.69 11.21
CA ALA A 245 -49.38 30.82 11.86
C ALA A 245 -48.44 31.90 12.39
N ASP A 246 -47.13 31.61 12.47
CA ASP A 246 -46.08 32.50 13.03
C ASP A 246 -45.14 32.98 11.91
N ARG A 247 -45.39 34.16 11.36
CA ARG A 247 -44.64 34.76 10.25
C ARG A 247 -43.17 35.03 10.63
N GLU A 248 -42.92 35.42 11.85
CA GLU A 248 -41.55 35.73 12.31
C GLU A 248 -40.73 34.44 12.45
N ALA A 249 -41.33 33.38 13.02
CA ALA A 249 -40.68 32.05 13.09
C ALA A 249 -40.46 31.45 11.69
N LEU A 250 -41.36 31.68 10.73
CA LEU A 250 -41.20 31.26 9.33
C LEU A 250 -40.07 32.03 8.63
N GLN A 251 -40.00 33.34 8.79
CA GLN A 251 -38.99 34.20 8.18
C GLN A 251 -37.58 33.83 8.69
N GLN A 252 -37.42 33.58 9.99
CA GLN A 252 -36.13 33.14 10.54
C GLN A 252 -35.60 31.84 9.96
N ARG A 253 -36.47 30.98 9.43
CA ARG A 253 -36.13 29.65 8.86
C ARG A 253 -36.28 29.60 7.34
N GLU A 254 -36.73 30.70 6.72
CA GLU A 254 -37.04 30.76 5.30
C GLU A 254 -35.81 30.42 4.42
N GLY A 255 -34.67 31.04 4.68
CA GLY A 255 -33.44 30.79 3.94
C GLY A 255 -33.02 29.33 3.97
N MET A 256 -33.04 28.72 5.17
CA MET A 256 -32.73 27.28 5.31
C MET A 256 -33.77 26.41 4.59
N ARG A 257 -35.05 26.75 4.69
CA ARG A 257 -36.12 26.00 4.04
C ARG A 257 -35.98 26.03 2.50
N ARG A 258 -35.70 27.20 1.93
CA ARG A 258 -35.41 27.35 0.49
C ARG A 258 -34.16 26.57 0.07
N PHE A 259 -33.08 26.79 0.78
CA PHE A 259 -31.81 26.13 0.49
C PHE A 259 -31.95 24.60 0.50
N LEU A 260 -32.48 24.01 1.58
CA LEU A 260 -32.65 22.55 1.67
C LEU A 260 -33.81 22.02 0.82
N GLY A 261 -34.80 22.89 0.48
CA GLY A 261 -35.96 22.53 -0.31
C GLY A 261 -35.66 22.39 -1.81
N SER A 262 -34.80 23.22 -2.37
CA SER A 262 -34.52 23.22 -3.82
C SER A 262 -33.21 23.86 -4.23
N GLU A 263 -32.91 25.06 -3.76
CA GLU A 263 -31.84 25.91 -4.34
C GLU A 263 -30.42 25.49 -3.99
N GLY A 264 -30.26 24.81 -2.85
CA GLY A 264 -28.93 24.42 -2.34
C GLY A 264 -28.34 23.14 -2.95
N TRP A 265 -29.13 22.39 -3.74
CA TRP A 265 -28.68 21.10 -4.25
C TRP A 265 -28.22 21.19 -5.69
N VAL A 266 -27.05 20.61 -5.96
CA VAL A 266 -26.48 20.45 -7.30
C VAL A 266 -26.24 18.96 -7.61
N ALA A 267 -26.09 18.64 -8.90
CA ALA A 267 -25.79 17.28 -9.31
C ALA A 267 -24.43 16.84 -8.77
N PHE A 268 -24.31 15.53 -8.53
CA PHE A 268 -23.04 14.92 -8.21
C PHE A 268 -22.43 14.32 -9.49
N PRO A 269 -21.28 14.81 -10.00
CA PRO A 269 -20.64 14.27 -11.20
C PRO A 269 -20.33 12.78 -11.08
N GLY A 270 -20.57 12.03 -12.15
CA GLY A 270 -20.38 10.56 -12.14
C GLY A 270 -18.97 10.11 -11.81
N PRO A 271 -17.94 10.62 -12.51
CA PRO A 271 -16.54 10.28 -12.20
C PRO A 271 -16.14 10.62 -10.77
N ALA A 272 -16.48 11.83 -10.28
CA ALA A 272 -16.19 12.23 -8.91
C ALA A 272 -16.85 11.32 -7.86
N LEU A 273 -18.08 10.84 -8.13
CA LEU A 273 -18.76 9.90 -7.26
C LEU A 273 -18.07 8.53 -7.24
N GLN A 274 -17.68 8.03 -8.40
CA GLN A 274 -16.95 6.75 -8.52
C GLN A 274 -15.61 6.82 -7.78
N ASP A 275 -14.86 7.91 -7.97
CA ASP A 275 -13.61 8.16 -7.27
C ASP A 275 -13.82 8.24 -5.76
N ALA A 276 -14.83 8.97 -5.30
CA ALA A 276 -15.15 9.08 -3.88
C ALA A 276 -15.48 7.70 -3.28
N MET A 277 -16.33 6.91 -3.95
CA MET A 277 -16.68 5.57 -3.49
C MET A 277 -15.45 4.65 -3.44
N LYS A 278 -14.61 4.67 -4.46
CA LYS A 278 -13.43 3.83 -4.56
C LYS A 278 -12.32 4.29 -3.60
N GLN A 279 -11.93 5.57 -3.68
CA GLN A 279 -10.77 6.08 -2.92
C GLN A 279 -11.08 6.30 -1.44
N LEU A 280 -12.26 6.87 -1.13
CA LEU A 280 -12.60 7.27 0.23
C LEU A 280 -13.28 6.14 1.00
N VAL A 281 -14.24 5.43 0.37
CA VAL A 281 -15.03 4.42 1.07
C VAL A 281 -14.38 3.04 0.98
N ALA A 282 -14.06 2.53 -0.24
CA ALA A 282 -13.47 1.20 -0.38
C ALA A 282 -12.05 1.13 0.19
N HIS A 283 -11.19 2.07 -0.18
CA HIS A 283 -9.77 2.02 0.16
C HIS A 283 -9.38 2.93 1.33
N ASN A 284 -10.30 3.72 1.88
CA ASN A 284 -10.07 4.61 3.04
C ASN A 284 -8.78 5.47 2.91
N ARG A 285 -8.52 5.98 1.68
CA ARG A 285 -7.24 6.62 1.32
C ARG A 285 -6.90 7.87 2.13
N LEU A 286 -7.90 8.58 2.67
CA LEU A 286 -7.62 9.72 3.57
C LEU A 286 -6.83 9.27 4.79
N LEU A 287 -7.20 8.14 5.38
CA LEU A 287 -6.50 7.59 6.52
C LEU A 287 -5.20 6.88 6.10
N GLN A 288 -5.26 6.06 5.04
CA GLN A 288 -4.16 5.16 4.67
C GLN A 288 -3.10 5.82 3.78
N GLY A 289 -3.45 6.91 3.08
CA GLY A 289 -2.58 7.55 2.10
C GLY A 289 -2.69 6.94 0.70
N GLY A 290 -1.88 7.44 -0.22
CA GLY A 290 -1.80 6.95 -1.60
C GLY A 290 -2.89 7.49 -2.52
N PHE A 291 -3.41 8.69 -2.27
CA PHE A 291 -4.11 9.46 -3.29
C PHE A 291 -3.17 9.81 -4.44
N VAL A 292 -3.72 9.91 -5.62
CA VAL A 292 -3.00 10.45 -6.78
C VAL A 292 -3.74 11.70 -7.24
N ILE A 293 -3.06 12.84 -7.25
CA ILE A 293 -3.56 14.12 -7.74
C ILE A 293 -2.52 14.70 -8.69
N ASP A 294 -2.92 14.97 -9.93
CA ASP A 294 -2.06 15.48 -11.00
C ASP A 294 -0.74 14.70 -11.13
N GLY A 295 -0.87 13.38 -11.13
CA GLY A 295 0.27 12.47 -11.23
C GLY A 295 1.19 12.42 -10.00
N HIS A 296 0.83 13.09 -8.90
CA HIS A 296 1.57 13.05 -7.64
C HIS A 296 0.87 12.13 -6.63
N SER A 297 1.63 11.27 -5.98
CA SER A 297 1.13 10.47 -4.86
C SER A 297 1.19 11.29 -3.58
N ILE A 298 0.05 11.48 -2.93
CA ILE A 298 -0.10 12.31 -1.74
C ILE A 298 -0.61 11.53 -0.54
N SER A 299 -0.33 12.06 0.64
CA SER A 299 -0.83 11.56 1.93
C SER A 299 -1.10 12.73 2.86
N LEU A 300 -2.12 12.64 3.70
CA LEU A 300 -2.39 13.62 4.74
C LEU A 300 -1.26 13.70 5.79
N ALA A 301 -0.38 12.69 5.82
CA ALA A 301 0.78 12.68 6.71
C ALA A 301 1.80 13.81 6.42
N SER A 302 1.73 14.44 5.26
CA SER A 302 2.56 15.60 4.92
C SER A 302 2.02 16.95 5.42
N ILE A 303 0.82 16.98 6.01
CA ILE A 303 0.22 18.21 6.55
C ILE A 303 0.90 18.57 7.87
N GLU A 304 1.47 19.76 7.94
CA GLU A 304 2.14 20.30 9.14
C GLU A 304 1.36 21.46 9.78
N CYS A 305 0.51 22.14 9.00
CA CYS A 305 -0.27 23.26 9.53
C CYS A 305 -1.33 22.78 10.54
N PRO A 306 -1.67 23.60 11.57
CA PRO A 306 -2.68 23.24 12.55
C PRO A 306 -4.07 23.03 11.96
N ILE A 307 -4.79 22.05 12.52
CA ILE A 307 -6.11 21.63 12.09
C ILE A 307 -7.12 21.84 13.21
N LEU A 308 -8.20 22.59 12.93
CA LEU A 308 -9.37 22.73 13.80
C LEU A 308 -10.55 21.99 13.18
N ALA A 309 -11.09 20.99 13.84
CA ALA A 309 -12.26 20.27 13.37
C ALA A 309 -13.47 20.45 14.29
N PHE A 310 -14.60 20.75 13.70
CA PHE A 310 -15.89 20.79 14.39
C PHE A 310 -16.63 19.48 14.22
N THR A 311 -17.10 18.90 15.35
CA THR A 311 -17.85 17.63 15.38
C THR A 311 -19.22 17.82 16.00
N GLY A 312 -20.23 17.11 15.47
CA GLY A 312 -21.58 17.13 16.00
C GLY A 312 -21.89 15.89 16.86
N THR A 313 -22.41 16.08 18.07
CA THR A 313 -22.76 14.93 18.94
C THR A 313 -23.94 14.12 18.41
N THR A 314 -24.78 14.72 17.56
CA THR A 314 -25.93 14.09 16.89
C THR A 314 -25.75 14.00 15.38
N ASP A 315 -24.51 14.10 14.91
CA ASP A 315 -24.17 13.99 13.49
C ASP A 315 -24.09 12.49 13.11
N SER A 316 -25.10 12.03 12.37
CA SER A 316 -25.16 10.67 11.83
C SER A 316 -24.41 10.51 10.51
N ILE A 317 -24.07 11.62 9.81
CA ILE A 317 -23.37 11.61 8.52
C ILE A 317 -21.85 11.49 8.73
N ALA A 318 -21.31 12.32 9.63
CA ALA A 318 -19.91 12.31 10.00
C ALA A 318 -19.75 12.19 11.53
N PRO A 319 -19.98 11.00 12.12
CA PRO A 319 -19.79 10.79 13.55
C PRO A 319 -18.37 11.17 13.99
N ALA A 320 -18.23 11.73 15.20
CA ALA A 320 -16.94 12.22 15.72
C ALA A 320 -15.77 11.23 15.58
N PRO A 321 -15.94 9.90 15.76
CA PRO A 321 -14.84 8.95 15.54
C PRO A 321 -14.30 8.92 14.11
N THR A 322 -15.13 9.20 13.09
CA THR A 322 -14.69 9.26 11.68
C THR A 322 -13.87 10.52 11.41
N VAL A 323 -14.26 11.65 12.00
CA VAL A 323 -13.54 12.93 11.91
C VAL A 323 -12.20 12.86 12.65
N ARG A 324 -12.18 12.27 13.84
CA ARG A 324 -10.95 12.07 14.63
C ARG A 324 -9.91 11.17 13.95
N GLY A 325 -10.25 10.50 12.87
CA GLY A 325 -9.31 9.81 11.98
C GLY A 325 -8.21 10.72 11.44
N ILE A 326 -8.38 12.05 11.48
CA ILE A 326 -7.34 13.00 11.07
C ILE A 326 -6.10 12.93 11.97
N VAL A 327 -6.23 12.63 13.25
CA VAL A 327 -5.09 12.55 14.18
C VAL A 327 -4.06 11.50 13.72
N PRO A 328 -4.42 10.24 13.48
CA PRO A 328 -3.47 9.27 12.93
C PRO A 328 -3.13 9.50 11.44
N ALA A 329 -3.99 10.18 10.67
CA ALA A 329 -3.73 10.45 9.25
C ALA A 329 -2.71 11.57 9.04
N ALA A 330 -2.72 12.62 9.88
CA ALA A 330 -1.82 13.77 9.81
C ALA A 330 -1.01 13.90 11.12
N PRO A 331 -0.05 13.01 11.37
CA PRO A 331 0.67 12.94 12.65
C PRO A 331 1.63 14.11 12.88
N GLN A 332 1.93 14.91 11.85
CA GLN A 332 2.79 16.10 11.97
C GLN A 332 2.00 17.37 12.29
N ALA A 333 0.67 17.33 12.13
CA ALA A 333 -0.21 18.46 12.38
C ALA A 333 -0.74 18.46 13.83
N ASP A 334 -0.78 19.62 14.46
CA ASP A 334 -1.49 19.82 15.70
C ASP A 334 -3.01 19.82 15.42
N ALA A 335 -3.72 18.77 15.82
CA ALA A 335 -5.15 18.64 15.61
C ALA A 335 -5.96 19.04 16.85
N PHE A 336 -6.97 19.88 16.63
CA PHE A 336 -7.86 20.42 17.66
C PHE A 336 -9.32 20.12 17.31
N GLU A 337 -10.16 20.05 18.34
CA GLU A 337 -11.59 19.73 18.20
C GLU A 337 -12.47 20.70 18.97
N VAL A 338 -13.62 21.03 18.36
CA VAL A 338 -14.77 21.63 19.04
C VAL A 338 -15.98 20.73 18.81
N SER A 339 -16.55 20.19 19.90
CA SER A 339 -17.72 19.33 19.83
C SER A 339 -19.01 20.12 20.15
N LEU A 340 -19.97 20.06 19.23
CA LEU A 340 -21.24 20.79 19.32
C LEU A 340 -22.42 19.85 19.51
N SER A 341 -23.41 20.25 20.28
CA SER A 341 -24.73 19.57 20.34
C SER A 341 -25.54 19.95 19.08
N ALA A 342 -25.12 19.43 17.92
CA ALA A 342 -25.69 19.72 16.61
C ALA A 342 -25.63 18.49 15.69
N GLY A 343 -26.53 18.42 14.72
CA GLY A 343 -26.42 17.51 13.59
C GLY A 343 -25.55 18.12 12.47
N HIS A 344 -25.36 17.38 11.38
CA HIS A 344 -24.42 17.72 10.31
C HIS A 344 -24.52 19.17 9.79
N PHE A 345 -25.72 19.59 9.33
CA PHE A 345 -25.94 20.97 8.88
C PHE A 345 -25.76 22.01 9.98
N GLY A 346 -26.13 21.68 11.21
CA GLY A 346 -26.05 22.59 12.36
C GLY A 346 -24.61 22.97 12.76
N LEU A 347 -23.59 22.38 12.14
CA LEU A 347 -22.19 22.76 12.32
C LEU A 347 -21.87 24.09 11.62
N VAL A 348 -22.50 24.37 10.49
CA VAL A 348 -22.20 25.55 9.64
C VAL A 348 -23.36 26.52 9.50
N VAL A 349 -24.62 26.05 9.60
CA VAL A 349 -25.82 26.84 9.35
C VAL A 349 -26.76 26.75 10.54
N GLY A 350 -27.42 27.88 10.86
CA GLY A 350 -28.41 27.99 11.93
C GLY A 350 -27.93 28.67 13.18
N SER A 351 -28.80 28.83 14.19
CA SER A 351 -28.55 29.64 15.37
C SER A 351 -27.32 29.13 16.17
N ARG A 352 -27.13 27.81 16.25
CA ARG A 352 -26.03 27.21 17.01
C ARG A 352 -24.66 27.48 16.36
N SER A 353 -24.57 27.46 15.02
CA SER A 353 -23.33 27.79 14.34
C SER A 353 -23.02 29.28 14.44
N MET A 354 -24.03 30.15 14.36
CA MET A 354 -23.85 31.61 14.52
C MET A 354 -23.44 31.95 15.96
N GLU A 355 -23.94 31.21 16.95
CA GLU A 355 -23.63 31.47 18.38
C GLU A 355 -22.25 30.92 18.80
N ILE A 356 -21.79 29.80 18.22
CA ILE A 356 -20.60 29.09 18.70
C ILE A 356 -19.57 28.90 17.59
N THR A 357 -19.94 28.33 16.43
CA THR A 357 -18.97 27.95 15.40
C THR A 357 -18.22 29.13 14.86
N TRP A 358 -18.93 30.13 14.32
CA TRP A 358 -18.28 31.25 13.64
C TRP A 358 -17.50 32.18 14.58
N PRO A 359 -18.00 32.51 15.80
CA PRO A 359 -17.20 33.21 16.77
C PRO A 359 -15.91 32.47 17.15
N THR A 360 -15.99 31.12 17.33
CA THR A 360 -14.80 30.33 17.64
C THR A 360 -13.82 30.29 16.47
N VAL A 361 -14.30 30.25 15.22
CA VAL A 361 -13.44 30.37 14.02
C VAL A 361 -12.73 31.72 13.99
N CYS A 362 -13.44 32.83 14.24
CA CYS A 362 -12.82 34.17 14.29
C CYS A 362 -11.74 34.25 15.37
N GLU A 363 -12.02 33.76 16.58
CA GLU A 363 -11.04 33.66 17.67
C GLU A 363 -9.83 32.77 17.30
N TRP A 364 -10.06 31.65 16.57
CA TRP A 364 -9.01 30.79 16.05
C TRP A 364 -8.11 31.51 15.04
N LEU A 365 -8.70 32.28 14.11
CA LEU A 365 -7.95 33.05 13.13
C LEU A 365 -7.09 34.12 13.81
N GLU A 366 -7.64 34.83 14.80
CA GLU A 366 -6.87 35.80 15.58
C GLU A 366 -5.69 35.16 16.32
N TRP A 367 -5.92 33.98 16.91
CA TRP A 367 -4.86 33.25 17.58
C TRP A 367 -3.78 32.80 16.59
N ARG A 368 -4.15 32.34 15.39
CA ARG A 368 -3.19 31.95 14.33
C ARG A 368 -2.36 33.13 13.83
N GLU A 369 -2.94 34.31 13.78
CA GLU A 369 -2.25 35.56 13.45
C GLU A 369 -1.40 36.14 14.62
N GLY A 370 -1.33 35.43 15.72
CA GLY A 370 -0.57 35.86 16.91
C GLY A 370 -1.21 37.01 17.71
N ARG A 371 -2.48 37.32 17.47
CA ARG A 371 -3.21 38.45 18.07
C ARG A 371 -4.11 38.03 19.24
N GLY A 372 -4.29 36.79 19.51
CA GLY A 372 -5.22 36.28 20.53
C GLY A 372 -4.63 35.12 21.33
N ARG A 373 -5.49 34.46 22.11
CA ARG A 373 -5.18 33.20 22.82
C ARG A 373 -5.97 32.09 22.15
N LEU A 374 -5.49 30.84 22.30
CA LEU A 374 -6.26 29.65 21.89
C LEU A 374 -7.66 29.72 22.52
N PRO A 375 -8.76 29.64 21.72
CA PRO A 375 -10.10 29.76 22.25
C PRO A 375 -10.39 28.69 23.29
N GLU A 376 -11.07 29.02 24.39
CA GLU A 376 -11.31 28.08 25.51
C GLU A 376 -12.11 26.82 25.10
N ARG A 377 -12.91 26.94 24.03
CA ARG A 377 -13.71 25.83 23.50
C ARG A 377 -12.88 24.86 22.69
N VAL A 378 -11.73 25.27 22.16
CA VAL A 378 -10.83 24.48 21.35
C VAL A 378 -9.97 23.59 22.24
N LYS A 379 -10.04 22.28 22.00
CA LYS A 379 -9.30 21.28 22.78
C LYS A 379 -8.41 20.45 21.86
N PRO A 380 -7.24 19.96 22.32
CA PRO A 380 -6.49 18.98 21.57
C PRO A 380 -7.38 17.78 21.23
N MET A 381 -7.33 17.35 19.96
CA MET A 381 -8.12 16.22 19.50
C MET A 381 -7.45 14.91 19.88
N ALA A 382 -8.21 14.03 20.52
CA ALA A 382 -7.73 12.70 20.84
C ALA A 382 -7.92 11.75 19.65
N ALA A 383 -6.93 10.88 19.43
CA ALA A 383 -7.09 9.79 18.47
C ALA A 383 -8.33 8.93 18.81
N PRO A 384 -9.01 8.41 17.79
CA PRO A 384 -10.16 7.54 18.04
C PRO A 384 -9.73 6.26 18.76
N ARG A 385 -10.50 5.84 19.77
CA ARG A 385 -10.24 4.60 20.53
C ARG A 385 -10.34 3.38 19.63
N ASP A 386 -9.58 2.32 19.96
CA ASP A 386 -9.68 1.05 19.23
C ASP A 386 -11.10 0.47 19.35
N ARG A 387 -11.62 -0.05 18.26
CA ARG A 387 -13.00 -0.56 18.15
C ARG A 387 -13.31 -1.76 19.05
N GLU A 388 -12.30 -2.51 19.47
CA GLU A 388 -12.48 -3.73 20.28
C GLU A 388 -13.06 -3.49 21.67
N ASN A 389 -13.02 -2.23 22.15
CA ASN A 389 -13.52 -1.86 23.50
C ASN A 389 -14.89 -1.15 23.48
N ASP A 390 -15.53 -0.99 22.34
CA ASP A 390 -16.79 -0.25 22.24
C ASP A 390 -17.98 -1.21 22.11
N THR A 391 -18.48 -1.70 23.24
CA THR A 391 -19.63 -2.64 23.31
C THR A 391 -20.98 -1.98 23.05
N SER A 392 -21.02 -0.66 22.85
CA SER A 392 -22.27 0.09 22.56
C SER A 392 -22.72 0.01 21.09
N THR A 393 -21.94 -0.65 20.23
CA THR A 393 -22.15 -0.67 18.77
C THR A 393 -23.04 -1.81 18.26
N LEU A 394 -23.43 -2.76 19.09
CA LEU A 394 -24.32 -3.86 18.66
C LEU A 394 -25.73 -3.37 18.30
N ASP A 395 -26.21 -2.32 18.92
CA ASP A 395 -27.54 -1.74 18.64
C ASP A 395 -27.56 -0.92 17.34
N ASN A 396 -26.44 -0.28 16.98
CA ASN A 396 -26.30 0.49 15.73
C ASN A 396 -26.04 -0.40 14.49
N VAL A 397 -25.58 -1.64 14.69
CA VAL A 397 -25.31 -2.60 13.61
C VAL A 397 -26.60 -3.12 12.96
N THR A 398 -27.66 -3.30 13.75
CA THR A 398 -28.97 -3.69 13.25
C THR A 398 -29.64 -2.57 12.48
N GLU A 399 -29.44 -1.32 12.86
CA GLU A 399 -29.99 -0.14 12.17
C GLU A 399 -29.23 0.18 10.85
N GLY A 400 -27.90 0.12 10.85
CA GLY A 400 -27.07 0.36 9.64
C GLY A 400 -27.23 -0.70 8.56
N LEU A 401 -27.34 -1.98 8.94
CA LEU A 401 -27.64 -3.08 8.00
C LEU A 401 -29.06 -2.97 7.43
N SER A 402 -30.05 -2.52 8.23
CA SER A 402 -31.41 -2.34 7.74
C SER A 402 -31.48 -1.23 6.69
N VAL A 403 -30.76 -0.12 6.86
CA VAL A 403 -30.74 0.99 5.89
C VAL A 403 -30.01 0.61 4.60
N ALA A 404 -28.88 -0.10 4.68
CA ALA A 404 -28.17 -0.59 3.48
C ALA A 404 -28.94 -1.72 2.76
N PHE A 405 -29.63 -2.58 3.52
CA PHE A 405 -30.49 -3.64 2.98
C PHE A 405 -31.80 -3.08 2.40
N ASP A 406 -32.39 -2.08 3.04
CA ASP A 406 -33.62 -1.45 2.58
C ASP A 406 -33.39 -0.58 1.34
N LEU A 407 -32.25 0.15 1.25
CA LEU A 407 -31.85 0.84 0.02
C LEU A 407 -31.54 -0.14 -1.12
N GLY A 408 -30.87 -1.27 -0.80
CA GLY A 408 -30.60 -2.34 -1.76
C GLY A 408 -31.88 -3.08 -2.19
N ARG A 409 -32.85 -3.29 -1.28
CA ARG A 409 -34.09 -3.99 -1.53
C ARG A 409 -35.07 -3.16 -2.34
N ASP A 410 -35.15 -1.86 -2.12
CA ASP A 410 -36.04 -0.96 -2.89
C ASP A 410 -35.50 -0.68 -4.29
N LEU A 411 -34.15 -0.68 -4.47
CA LEU A 411 -33.48 -0.62 -5.78
C LEU A 411 -33.50 -1.96 -6.54
N LEU A 412 -33.52 -3.10 -5.83
CA LEU A 412 -33.45 -4.45 -6.40
C LEU A 412 -34.81 -5.16 -6.43
N GLY A 413 -35.92 -4.48 -6.17
CA GLY A 413 -37.27 -5.01 -6.05
C GLY A 413 -37.83 -5.81 -7.23
N ASN A 414 -37.00 -6.12 -8.26
CA ASN A 414 -37.40 -6.86 -9.45
C ASN A 414 -36.48 -8.05 -9.82
N LEU A 415 -35.64 -8.56 -8.93
CA LEU A 415 -34.87 -9.78 -9.21
C LEU A 415 -35.27 -10.93 -8.25
N PRO A 416 -36.05 -11.90 -8.72
CA PRO A 416 -36.37 -13.08 -7.91
C PRO A 416 -35.21 -14.08 -7.94
N GLY A 417 -34.66 -14.41 -6.78
CA GLY A 417 -33.94 -15.68 -6.67
C GLY A 417 -32.70 -15.80 -5.79
N ILE A 418 -32.27 -14.81 -4.99
CA ILE A 418 -31.16 -15.01 -4.07
C ILE A 418 -31.51 -14.49 -2.67
N ALA A 419 -32.42 -15.13 -2.03
CA ALA A 419 -32.64 -15.01 -0.59
C ALA A 419 -32.75 -16.40 0.00
N SER A 420 -31.91 -16.65 0.99
CA SER A 420 -31.81 -17.80 1.87
C SER A 420 -30.73 -18.81 1.53
N ARG A 421 -29.57 -18.61 2.17
CA ARG A 421 -28.78 -19.72 2.77
C ARG A 421 -27.79 -19.17 3.77
N GLN A 422 -28.09 -19.44 5.01
CA GLN A 422 -27.24 -19.55 6.21
C GLN A 422 -25.80 -19.03 6.06
N VAL A 423 -25.58 -17.78 6.49
CA VAL A 423 -24.26 -17.18 6.71
C VAL A 423 -23.86 -17.52 8.13
N GLY A 424 -22.96 -18.42 8.27
CA GLY A 424 -22.35 -18.75 9.54
C GLY A 424 -21.37 -19.89 9.41
N PHE A 425 -20.08 -19.63 9.54
CA PHE A 425 -18.94 -20.56 9.64
C PHE A 425 -18.34 -21.12 8.33
N LEU A 426 -19.05 -21.33 7.25
CA LEU A 426 -18.47 -21.69 5.95
C LEU A 426 -17.92 -20.47 5.17
N GLY A 427 -18.35 -19.24 5.52
CA GLY A 427 -17.96 -17.99 4.84
C GLY A 427 -16.46 -17.71 4.87
N ARG A 428 -15.79 -17.94 5.99
CA ARG A 428 -14.36 -17.55 6.13
C ARG A 428 -13.36 -18.42 5.34
N LEU A 429 -13.72 -19.61 4.93
CA LEU A 429 -12.89 -20.46 4.06
C LEU A 429 -13.21 -20.24 2.58
N THR A 430 -14.46 -19.89 2.27
CA THR A 430 -14.91 -19.68 0.89
C THR A 430 -14.56 -18.29 0.37
N GLU A 431 -14.55 -17.25 1.22
CA GLU A 431 -14.29 -15.86 0.83
C GLU A 431 -12.85 -15.63 0.33
N THR A 432 -11.86 -16.35 0.84
CA THR A 432 -10.46 -16.23 0.39
C THR A 432 -10.15 -17.10 -0.83
N ILE A 433 -10.88 -18.17 -1.04
CA ILE A 433 -10.57 -19.20 -2.08
C ILE A 433 -11.35 -18.94 -3.37
N PHE A 434 -12.62 -18.56 -3.31
CA PHE A 434 -13.46 -18.39 -4.50
C PHE A 434 -12.98 -17.34 -5.51
N PRO A 435 -12.54 -16.16 -5.11
CA PRO A 435 -11.99 -15.17 -6.04
C PRO A 435 -10.66 -15.60 -6.67
N GLN A 436 -9.94 -16.51 -6.01
CA GLN A 436 -8.62 -16.99 -6.45
C GLN A 436 -8.69 -18.20 -7.40
N LEU A 437 -9.80 -18.95 -7.40
CA LEU A 437 -9.98 -20.12 -8.25
C LEU A 437 -9.76 -19.84 -9.75
N PRO A 438 -10.24 -18.72 -10.33
CA PRO A 438 -9.99 -18.43 -11.73
C PRO A 438 -8.50 -18.19 -12.05
N ARG A 439 -7.74 -17.62 -11.10
CA ARG A 439 -6.31 -17.38 -11.25
C ARG A 439 -5.49 -18.66 -11.15
N LEU A 440 -5.86 -19.54 -10.21
CA LEU A 440 -5.22 -20.85 -10.03
C LEU A 440 -5.58 -21.80 -11.18
N GLY A 441 -6.80 -21.74 -11.70
CA GLY A 441 -7.22 -22.51 -12.88
C GLY A 441 -6.40 -22.19 -14.12
N ARG A 442 -6.00 -20.94 -14.31
CA ARG A 442 -5.07 -20.55 -15.42
C ARG A 442 -3.72 -21.25 -15.31
N LEU A 443 -3.24 -21.57 -14.11
CA LEU A 443 -1.96 -22.26 -13.91
C LEU A 443 -2.03 -23.73 -14.30
N ASP A 444 -3.15 -24.41 -14.03
CA ASP A 444 -3.34 -25.81 -14.37
C ASP A 444 -3.46 -26.04 -15.88
N ASP A 445 -4.11 -25.10 -16.59
CA ASP A 445 -4.31 -25.17 -18.04
C ASP A 445 -3.11 -24.71 -18.86
N MET A 446 -2.08 -24.16 -18.24
CA MET A 446 -0.94 -23.56 -18.92
C MET A 446 -0.02 -24.62 -19.53
N ARG A 447 -0.03 -24.70 -20.86
CA ARG A 447 0.84 -25.58 -21.67
C ARG A 447 2.01 -24.80 -22.24
N ARG A 448 2.93 -25.50 -22.89
CA ARG A 448 4.12 -24.90 -23.47
C ARG A 448 3.82 -23.82 -24.53
N ASP A 449 2.73 -24.00 -25.26
CA ASP A 449 2.24 -23.13 -26.33
C ASP A 449 1.16 -22.14 -25.88
N THR A 450 0.93 -22.01 -24.59
CA THR A 450 0.04 -20.99 -24.03
C THR A 450 0.75 -19.64 -24.06
N ALA A 451 0.09 -18.64 -24.64
CA ALA A 451 0.58 -17.27 -24.62
C ALA A 451 0.49 -16.69 -23.20
N VAL A 452 1.61 -16.34 -22.62
CA VAL A 452 1.72 -15.70 -21.31
C VAL A 452 3.09 -15.04 -21.15
N SER A 453 3.11 -13.74 -20.91
CA SER A 453 4.34 -12.99 -20.69
C SER A 453 4.09 -11.76 -19.84
N MET A 454 5.17 -11.10 -19.37
CA MET A 454 5.06 -9.81 -18.66
C MET A 454 4.42 -8.75 -19.58
N ALA A 455 4.79 -8.72 -20.84
CA ALA A 455 4.27 -7.79 -21.82
C ALA A 455 2.77 -7.96 -22.06
N GLN A 456 2.31 -9.22 -22.18
CA GLN A 456 0.88 -9.52 -22.32
C GLN A 456 0.10 -9.15 -21.05
N ALA A 457 0.62 -9.47 -19.88
CA ALA A 457 -0.03 -9.13 -18.61
C ALA A 457 -0.22 -7.62 -18.45
N LEU A 458 0.77 -6.81 -18.85
CA LEU A 458 0.64 -5.36 -18.86
C LEU A 458 -0.41 -4.86 -19.87
N ALA A 459 -0.39 -5.36 -21.09
CA ALA A 459 -1.36 -4.99 -22.12
C ALA A 459 -2.80 -5.33 -21.69
N GLU A 460 -3.01 -6.48 -21.05
CA GLU A 460 -4.30 -6.88 -20.47
C GLU A 460 -4.77 -5.91 -19.37
N GLN A 461 -3.86 -5.49 -18.46
CA GLN A 461 -4.20 -4.53 -17.42
C GLN A 461 -4.45 -3.13 -17.96
N ALA A 462 -3.64 -2.65 -18.89
CA ALA A 462 -3.84 -1.36 -19.55
C ALA A 462 -5.20 -1.29 -20.28
N LYS A 463 -5.64 -2.40 -20.89
CA LYS A 463 -6.97 -2.49 -21.51
C LYS A 463 -8.09 -2.55 -20.46
N LYS A 464 -7.87 -3.24 -19.32
CA LYS A 464 -8.89 -3.46 -18.28
C LYS A 464 -9.08 -2.24 -17.39
N SER A 465 -8.00 -1.55 -17.05
CA SER A 465 -7.98 -0.41 -16.14
C SER A 465 -6.92 0.61 -16.59
N PRO A 466 -7.15 1.33 -17.70
CA PRO A 466 -6.16 2.23 -18.31
C PRO A 466 -5.66 3.29 -17.33
N ASP A 467 -6.55 3.92 -16.58
CA ASP A 467 -6.26 4.99 -15.63
C ASP A 467 -5.83 4.46 -14.25
N GLY A 468 -5.85 3.13 -14.05
CA GLY A 468 -5.39 2.50 -12.82
C GLY A 468 -3.90 2.77 -12.59
N THR A 469 -3.51 3.20 -11.40
CA THR A 469 -2.10 3.43 -11.06
C THR A 469 -1.32 2.11 -11.06
N PHE A 470 -0.21 2.07 -11.79
CA PHE A 470 0.74 0.95 -11.77
C PHE A 470 1.98 1.27 -10.95
N PHE A 471 2.79 2.25 -11.37
CA PHE A 471 4.00 2.62 -10.67
C PHE A 471 3.81 3.80 -9.72
N LEU A 472 4.42 3.70 -8.53
CA LEU A 472 4.59 4.75 -7.54
C LEU A 472 6.09 4.86 -7.22
N PHE A 473 6.71 5.96 -7.61
CA PHE A 473 8.15 6.15 -7.48
C PHE A 473 8.48 7.63 -7.36
N GLU A 474 9.30 8.02 -6.39
CA GLU A 474 9.74 9.41 -6.15
C GLU A 474 8.58 10.42 -6.09
N GLY A 475 7.48 10.03 -5.45
CA GLY A 475 6.29 10.84 -5.32
C GLY A 475 5.40 10.91 -6.57
N ARG A 476 5.84 10.34 -7.70
CA ARG A 476 5.08 10.29 -8.95
C ARG A 476 4.29 9.00 -9.08
N ALA A 477 3.18 9.09 -9.79
CA ALA A 477 2.31 7.97 -10.12
C ALA A 477 2.16 7.86 -11.64
N HIS A 478 2.25 6.63 -12.14
CA HIS A 478 2.07 6.32 -13.55
C HIS A 478 0.97 5.28 -13.71
N SER A 479 0.02 5.53 -14.62
CA SER A 479 -1.07 4.61 -14.91
C SER A 479 -0.60 3.37 -15.69
N TYR A 480 -1.45 2.34 -15.74
CA TYR A 480 -1.21 1.16 -16.58
C TYR A 480 -1.13 1.53 -18.07
N GLN A 481 -1.95 2.47 -18.53
CA GLN A 481 -1.90 2.94 -19.90
C GLN A 481 -0.59 3.69 -20.20
N ALA A 482 -0.21 4.65 -19.34
CA ALA A 482 1.03 5.39 -19.53
C ALA A 482 2.26 4.46 -19.51
N ALA A 483 2.26 3.44 -18.64
CA ALA A 483 3.30 2.42 -18.63
C ALA A 483 3.31 1.59 -19.92
N ASN A 484 2.15 1.22 -20.44
CA ASN A 484 2.03 0.46 -21.70
C ASN A 484 2.52 1.25 -22.90
N GLU A 485 2.16 2.53 -23.01
CA GLU A 485 2.64 3.46 -24.05
C GLU A 485 4.15 3.67 -23.97
N ARG A 486 4.66 3.84 -22.73
CA ARG A 486 6.12 3.96 -22.51
C ARG A 486 6.86 2.72 -23.01
N ILE A 487 6.31 1.53 -22.81
CA ILE A 487 6.91 0.27 -23.28
C ILE A 487 6.91 0.20 -24.81
N ASP A 488 5.84 0.63 -25.48
CA ASP A 488 5.80 0.70 -26.94
C ASP A 488 6.88 1.65 -27.46
N ASN A 489 7.10 2.79 -26.81
CA ASN A 489 8.15 3.73 -27.16
C ASN A 489 9.55 3.14 -26.96
N ILE A 490 9.77 2.41 -25.86
CA ILE A 490 11.04 1.70 -25.62
C ILE A 490 11.28 0.64 -26.69
N VAL A 491 10.26 -0.12 -27.10
CA VAL A 491 10.38 -1.11 -28.19
C VAL A 491 10.81 -0.45 -29.48
N ARG A 492 10.24 0.71 -29.83
CA ARG A 492 10.66 1.48 -31.01
C ARG A 492 12.12 1.90 -30.92
N GLY A 493 12.56 2.41 -29.78
CA GLY A 493 13.95 2.76 -29.51
C GLY A 493 14.89 1.55 -29.64
N LEU A 494 14.52 0.40 -29.05
CA LEU A 494 15.30 -0.85 -29.16
C LEU A 494 15.44 -1.31 -30.61
N LEU A 495 14.35 -1.27 -31.39
CA LEU A 495 14.36 -1.60 -32.83
C LEU A 495 15.28 -0.67 -33.64
N GLN A 496 15.26 0.63 -33.35
CA GLN A 496 16.12 1.64 -33.94
C GLN A 496 17.59 1.37 -33.62
N CYS A 497 17.89 0.95 -32.40
CA CYS A 497 19.24 0.57 -31.95
C CYS A 497 19.68 -0.82 -32.47
N GLY A 498 18.87 -1.50 -33.27
CA GLY A 498 19.23 -2.76 -33.91
C GLY A 498 18.91 -4.02 -33.13
N VAL A 499 18.24 -3.93 -31.97
CA VAL A 499 17.81 -5.11 -31.18
C VAL A 499 16.77 -5.92 -31.98
N ARG A 500 16.85 -7.24 -31.89
CA ARG A 500 15.98 -8.19 -32.63
C ARG A 500 15.42 -9.24 -31.71
N GLN A 501 14.34 -9.87 -32.12
CA GLN A 501 13.74 -11.02 -31.47
C GLN A 501 14.78 -12.15 -31.28
N GLY A 502 14.73 -12.82 -30.12
CA GLY A 502 15.59 -13.93 -29.75
C GLY A 502 16.97 -13.52 -29.24
N GLN A 503 17.39 -12.25 -29.38
CA GLN A 503 18.66 -11.77 -28.86
C GLN A 503 18.63 -11.65 -27.34
N HIS A 504 19.80 -11.80 -26.72
CA HIS A 504 20.04 -11.58 -25.30
C HIS A 504 20.43 -10.11 -25.08
N VAL A 505 19.67 -9.40 -24.24
CA VAL A 505 19.95 -8.00 -23.90
C VAL A 505 20.22 -7.89 -22.41
N GLY A 506 21.41 -7.44 -22.05
CA GLY A 506 21.76 -7.14 -20.68
C GLY A 506 20.99 -5.93 -20.16
N VAL A 507 20.43 -6.01 -18.95
CA VAL A 507 19.78 -4.91 -18.26
C VAL A 507 20.58 -4.63 -16.99
N LEU A 508 21.44 -3.61 -17.03
CA LEU A 508 22.28 -3.16 -15.93
C LEU A 508 21.69 -1.89 -15.32
N MET A 509 20.71 -2.05 -14.47
CA MET A 509 19.95 -0.94 -13.90
C MET A 509 19.70 -1.14 -12.41
N ASP A 510 19.67 -0.04 -11.68
CA ASP A 510 19.15 -0.02 -10.32
C ASP A 510 17.64 -0.30 -10.28
N THR A 511 17.12 -0.57 -9.07
CA THR A 511 15.68 -0.85 -8.87
C THR A 511 14.86 0.42 -9.08
N ARG A 512 14.26 0.54 -10.25
CA ARG A 512 13.46 1.70 -10.68
C ARG A 512 12.43 1.31 -11.75
N PRO A 513 11.40 2.13 -12.02
CA PRO A 513 10.39 1.85 -13.05
C PRO A 513 10.97 1.57 -14.43
N SER A 514 12.04 2.26 -14.85
CA SER A 514 12.69 2.04 -16.17
C SER A 514 13.29 0.65 -16.30
N ALA A 515 13.81 0.04 -15.22
CA ALA A 515 14.32 -1.35 -15.25
C ALA A 515 13.20 -2.36 -15.52
N VAL A 516 12.03 -2.15 -14.92
CA VAL A 516 10.85 -2.98 -15.20
C VAL A 516 10.34 -2.73 -16.62
N ALA A 517 10.25 -1.46 -17.03
CA ALA A 517 9.79 -1.09 -18.36
C ALA A 517 10.71 -1.67 -19.46
N ALA A 518 12.03 -1.64 -19.28
CA ALA A 518 13.00 -2.27 -20.15
C ALA A 518 12.77 -3.78 -20.26
N THR A 519 12.59 -4.46 -19.13
CA THR A 519 12.35 -5.92 -19.09
C THR A 519 11.06 -6.28 -19.81
N VAL A 520 9.98 -5.50 -19.62
CA VAL A 520 8.70 -5.73 -20.29
C VAL A 520 8.78 -5.40 -21.78
N ALA A 521 9.54 -4.35 -22.18
CA ALA A 521 9.74 -4.00 -23.58
C ALA A 521 10.51 -5.10 -24.33
N LEU A 522 11.55 -5.66 -23.72
CA LEU A 522 12.28 -6.81 -24.26
C LEU A 522 11.37 -8.04 -24.40
N SER A 523 10.53 -8.30 -23.39
CA SER A 523 9.50 -9.34 -23.48
C SER A 523 8.52 -9.09 -24.63
N ARG A 524 8.10 -7.83 -24.90
CA ARG A 524 7.21 -7.46 -26.02
C ARG A 524 7.89 -7.61 -27.39
N LEU A 525 9.20 -7.37 -27.43
CA LEU A 525 10.00 -7.57 -28.65
C LEU A 525 10.32 -9.06 -28.92
N GLY A 526 10.14 -9.94 -27.92
CA GLY A 526 10.56 -11.34 -27.99
C GLY A 526 12.07 -11.51 -27.81
N ALA A 527 12.75 -10.55 -27.20
CA ALA A 527 14.14 -10.63 -26.79
C ALA A 527 14.24 -11.15 -25.33
N VAL A 528 15.36 -11.75 -24.97
CA VAL A 528 15.61 -12.30 -23.64
C VAL A 528 16.31 -11.26 -22.77
N ALA A 529 15.66 -10.80 -21.71
CA ALA A 529 16.26 -9.88 -20.75
C ALA A 529 17.26 -10.61 -19.85
N VAL A 530 18.52 -10.21 -19.84
CA VAL A 530 19.56 -10.70 -18.90
C VAL A 530 19.68 -9.67 -17.78
N LEU A 531 19.10 -9.98 -16.62
CA LEU A 531 19.07 -9.05 -15.49
C LEU A 531 20.41 -9.12 -14.74
N LEU A 532 21.20 -8.08 -14.93
CA LEU A 532 22.55 -7.95 -14.36
C LEU A 532 22.51 -7.29 -12.98
N GLN A 533 23.46 -7.67 -12.14
CA GLN A 533 23.59 -7.11 -10.78
C GLN A 533 24.52 -5.88 -10.82
N PRO A 534 24.04 -4.66 -10.50
CA PRO A 534 24.82 -3.43 -10.61
C PRO A 534 26.11 -3.40 -9.81
N ASP A 535 26.14 -4.10 -8.67
CA ASP A 535 27.27 -4.09 -7.74
C ASP A 535 28.23 -5.29 -7.91
N THR A 536 28.01 -6.10 -8.94
CA THR A 536 28.88 -7.23 -9.30
C THR A 536 29.69 -6.89 -10.55
N PRO A 537 30.99 -7.21 -10.64
CA PRO A 537 31.81 -6.89 -11.80
C PRO A 537 31.17 -7.34 -13.11
N LEU A 538 30.94 -6.40 -14.04
CA LEU A 538 30.21 -6.65 -15.28
C LEU A 538 30.90 -7.71 -16.15
N ALA A 539 32.23 -7.66 -16.27
CA ALA A 539 32.99 -8.63 -17.08
C ALA A 539 32.78 -10.07 -16.61
N ALA A 540 32.68 -10.31 -15.30
CA ALA A 540 32.42 -11.64 -14.74
C ALA A 540 31.00 -12.12 -15.07
N GLN A 541 30.02 -11.21 -15.05
CA GLN A 541 28.63 -11.54 -15.39
C GLN A 541 28.50 -11.86 -16.91
N LEU A 542 29.16 -11.06 -17.76
CA LEU A 542 29.15 -11.29 -19.21
C LEU A 542 29.87 -12.59 -19.60
N ALA A 543 30.84 -13.05 -18.82
CA ALA A 543 31.50 -14.33 -19.05
C ALA A 543 30.57 -15.53 -18.84
N VAL A 544 29.60 -15.45 -17.91
CA VAL A 544 28.62 -16.52 -17.65
C VAL A 544 27.32 -16.34 -18.43
N ALA A 545 26.96 -15.11 -18.78
CA ALA A 545 25.77 -14.75 -19.55
C ALA A 545 26.10 -13.71 -20.63
N PRO A 546 26.68 -14.12 -21.77
CA PRO A 546 26.97 -13.19 -22.86
C PRO A 546 25.69 -12.57 -23.43
N VAL A 547 25.77 -11.29 -23.83
CA VAL A 547 24.66 -10.51 -24.35
C VAL A 547 25.00 -9.88 -25.69
N ASP A 548 24.00 -9.72 -26.54
CA ASP A 548 24.14 -9.08 -27.87
C ASP A 548 24.13 -7.55 -27.76
N HIS A 549 23.35 -7.02 -26.80
CA HIS A 549 23.24 -5.59 -26.47
C HIS A 549 23.25 -5.39 -24.95
N LEU A 550 23.70 -4.21 -24.53
CA LEU A 550 23.67 -3.82 -23.12
C LEU A 550 22.83 -2.54 -22.96
N LEU A 551 21.86 -2.61 -22.08
CA LEU A 551 20.99 -1.51 -21.68
C LEU A 551 21.29 -1.15 -20.23
N ALA A 552 21.56 0.13 -19.94
CA ALA A 552 21.90 0.62 -18.61
C ALA A 552 21.10 1.88 -18.26
N ASP A 553 21.05 2.20 -16.98
CA ASP A 553 20.65 3.53 -16.53
C ASP A 553 21.81 4.54 -16.69
N PRO A 554 21.51 5.87 -16.65
CA PRO A 554 22.53 6.90 -16.86
C PRO A 554 23.71 6.82 -15.90
N GLU A 555 23.47 6.36 -14.68
CA GLU A 555 24.47 6.29 -13.61
C GLU A 555 25.44 5.13 -13.82
N ARG A 556 25.00 4.03 -14.42
CA ARG A 556 25.78 2.80 -14.65
C ARG A 556 26.36 2.71 -16.06
N GLY A 557 25.80 3.47 -17.02
CA GLY A 557 26.21 3.46 -18.43
C GLY A 557 27.71 3.73 -18.63
N PRO A 558 28.28 4.83 -18.10
CA PRO A 558 29.69 5.18 -18.32
C PRO A 558 30.66 4.09 -17.88
N ASP A 559 30.45 3.46 -16.73
CA ASP A 559 31.32 2.39 -16.20
C ASP A 559 31.15 1.05 -16.95
N ALA A 560 30.10 0.92 -17.74
CA ALA A 560 29.79 -0.30 -18.48
C ALA A 560 30.46 -0.36 -19.86
N VAL A 561 30.85 0.78 -20.46
CA VAL A 561 31.40 0.86 -21.84
C VAL A 561 32.67 0.03 -21.99
N GLU A 562 33.65 0.22 -21.10
CA GLU A 562 34.95 -0.49 -21.19
C GLU A 562 34.78 -2.01 -20.97
N PRO A 563 34.09 -2.50 -19.94
CA PRO A 563 33.92 -3.94 -19.72
C PRO A 563 33.05 -4.63 -20.79
N TYR A 564 32.11 -3.90 -21.41
CA TYR A 564 31.27 -4.44 -22.49
C TYR A 564 31.98 -4.43 -23.84
N GLY A 565 32.80 -3.40 -24.08
CA GLY A 565 33.59 -3.27 -25.33
C GLY A 565 32.81 -2.88 -26.58
N SER A 566 31.57 -2.33 -26.43
CA SER A 566 30.71 -1.81 -27.49
C SER A 566 29.84 -0.69 -26.95
N ASP A 567 29.03 -0.06 -27.81
CA ASP A 567 28.10 0.97 -27.39
C ASP A 567 27.04 0.44 -26.44
N VAL A 568 26.78 1.21 -25.37
CA VAL A 568 25.78 0.90 -24.33
C VAL A 568 24.54 1.76 -24.55
N LEU A 569 23.38 1.13 -24.57
CA LEU A 569 22.08 1.81 -24.66
C LEU A 569 21.72 2.38 -23.28
N VAL A 570 21.35 3.65 -23.21
CA VAL A 570 20.99 4.31 -21.94
C VAL A 570 19.50 4.67 -21.91
N LEU A 571 18.79 4.22 -20.88
CA LEU A 571 17.37 4.43 -20.68
C LEU A 571 17.07 5.00 -19.29
N GLY A 572 16.18 6.00 -19.22
CA GLY A 572 15.72 6.61 -17.98
C GLY A 572 16.45 7.93 -17.63
N GLY A 573 16.01 8.59 -16.56
CA GLY A 573 16.65 9.81 -16.04
C GLY A 573 16.22 11.13 -16.68
N GLY A 574 14.98 11.23 -17.19
CA GLY A 574 14.37 12.47 -17.70
C GLY A 574 14.45 12.63 -19.23
N GLY A 575 13.62 13.52 -19.78
CA GLY A 575 13.40 13.69 -21.21
C GLY A 575 14.23 14.76 -21.89
N ASP A 576 15.13 15.47 -21.20
CA ASP A 576 15.98 16.50 -21.79
C ASP A 576 17.17 15.86 -22.52
N VAL A 577 17.58 16.49 -23.63
CA VAL A 577 18.76 16.06 -24.38
C VAL A 577 20.00 16.15 -23.49
N ARG A 578 20.65 15.00 -23.29
CA ARG A 578 21.80 14.83 -22.39
C ARG A 578 23.05 14.49 -23.19
N ASP A 579 24.19 15.04 -22.83
CA ASP A 579 25.48 14.56 -23.29
C ASP A 579 25.99 13.48 -22.35
N LEU A 580 25.80 12.22 -22.72
CA LEU A 580 26.21 11.06 -21.95
C LEU A 580 27.67 10.66 -22.15
N GLY A 581 28.35 11.26 -23.15
CA GLY A 581 29.72 10.92 -23.51
C GLY A 581 29.85 9.80 -24.57
N PRO A 582 31.08 9.46 -24.93
CA PRO A 582 31.34 8.50 -26.02
C PRO A 582 30.99 7.06 -25.59
N GLY A 583 30.53 6.28 -26.57
CA GLY A 583 30.14 4.87 -26.39
C GLY A 583 28.77 4.68 -25.70
N LEU A 584 28.00 5.76 -25.53
CA LEU A 584 26.65 5.74 -24.98
C LEU A 584 25.63 6.23 -26.00
N ILE A 585 24.53 5.49 -26.14
CA ILE A 585 23.40 5.83 -27.02
C ILE A 585 22.21 6.20 -26.12
N ASP A 586 21.81 7.46 -26.13
CA ASP A 586 20.65 7.93 -25.36
C ASP A 586 19.35 7.51 -26.04
N MET A 587 18.66 6.55 -25.44
CA MET A 587 17.36 6.09 -25.95
C MET A 587 16.24 7.11 -25.69
N GLU A 588 16.38 8.02 -24.74
CA GLU A 588 15.41 9.09 -24.49
C GLU A 588 15.45 10.19 -25.57
N ALA A 589 16.55 10.30 -26.29
CA ALA A 589 16.69 11.22 -27.43
C ALA A 589 16.05 10.69 -28.74
N ILE A 590 15.61 9.43 -28.73
CA ILE A 590 14.96 8.81 -29.91
C ILE A 590 13.47 9.21 -29.89
N ASP A 591 13.04 9.97 -30.91
CA ASP A 591 11.63 10.27 -31.11
C ASP A 591 10.88 9.01 -31.60
N PRO A 592 10.03 8.40 -30.79
CA PRO A 592 9.34 7.16 -31.13
C PRO A 592 8.40 7.31 -32.35
N ASP A 593 7.87 8.50 -32.60
CA ASP A 593 6.95 8.75 -33.71
C ASP A 593 7.68 8.77 -35.06
N GLN A 594 8.98 9.00 -35.07
CA GLN A 594 9.82 8.95 -36.26
C GLN A 594 10.38 7.55 -36.57
N VAL A 595 10.23 6.60 -35.62
CA VAL A 595 10.69 5.22 -35.84
C VAL A 595 9.63 4.41 -36.58
N ALA A 596 9.93 4.08 -37.84
CA ALA A 596 9.10 3.17 -38.63
C ALA A 596 9.25 1.73 -38.11
N LEU A 597 8.14 1.10 -37.72
CA LEU A 597 8.16 -0.30 -37.34
C LEU A 597 8.48 -1.17 -38.56
N PRO A 598 9.45 -2.10 -38.48
CA PRO A 598 9.76 -3.02 -39.57
C PRO A 598 8.55 -3.92 -39.88
N GLU A 599 8.39 -4.29 -41.18
CA GLU A 599 7.29 -5.16 -41.64
C GLU A 599 7.25 -6.53 -40.91
N TRP A 600 8.40 -7.01 -40.43
CA TRP A 600 8.49 -8.28 -39.70
C TRP A 600 8.11 -8.17 -38.20
N TYR A 601 7.99 -6.95 -37.65
CA TYR A 601 7.73 -6.78 -36.27
C TYR A 601 6.25 -6.98 -35.96
N GLU A 602 5.98 -7.95 -35.10
CA GLU A 602 4.71 -8.14 -34.39
C GLU A 602 5.01 -8.27 -32.92
N PRO A 603 4.17 -7.68 -32.05
CA PRO A 603 4.33 -7.87 -30.61
C PRO A 603 4.33 -9.35 -30.24
N ASP A 604 5.36 -9.80 -29.55
CA ASP A 604 5.50 -11.22 -29.17
C ASP A 604 4.44 -11.60 -28.12
N ALA A 605 3.70 -12.63 -28.40
CA ALA A 605 2.75 -13.19 -27.46
C ALA A 605 3.43 -13.81 -26.23
N GLY A 606 4.71 -14.22 -26.34
CA GLY A 606 5.48 -14.86 -25.27
C GLY A 606 4.91 -16.23 -24.89
N MET A 607 5.34 -17.28 -25.60
CA MET A 607 4.86 -18.63 -25.26
C MET A 607 5.42 -19.09 -23.92
N ALA A 608 4.61 -19.81 -23.15
CA ALA A 608 4.94 -20.26 -21.79
C ALA A 608 6.26 -21.06 -21.72
N GLY A 609 6.57 -21.85 -22.74
CA GLY A 609 7.80 -22.64 -22.83
C GLY A 609 9.06 -21.87 -23.21
N GLU A 610 8.96 -20.59 -23.62
CA GLU A 610 10.07 -19.76 -24.01
C GLU A 610 10.75 -19.10 -22.81
N VAL A 611 12.08 -18.88 -22.93
CA VAL A 611 12.86 -18.15 -21.93
C VAL A 611 12.59 -16.66 -22.10
N GLY A 612 11.93 -16.03 -21.14
CA GLY A 612 11.67 -14.60 -21.16
C GLY A 612 12.77 -13.79 -20.48
N MET A 613 13.48 -14.36 -19.50
CA MET A 613 14.56 -13.68 -18.81
C MET A 613 15.63 -14.63 -18.26
N ILE A 614 16.80 -14.10 -18.02
CA ILE A 614 17.93 -14.78 -17.35
C ILE A 614 18.30 -13.96 -16.12
N LEU A 615 18.34 -14.61 -14.94
CA LEU A 615 18.77 -14.01 -13.69
C LEU A 615 20.21 -14.46 -13.40
N ILE A 616 21.08 -13.54 -13.04
CA ILE A 616 22.41 -13.86 -12.51
C ILE A 616 22.24 -14.30 -11.05
N THR A 617 22.84 -15.41 -10.68
CA THR A 617 22.81 -15.98 -9.34
C THR A 617 24.23 -16.17 -8.81
N GLY A 618 24.37 -16.23 -7.49
CA GLY A 618 25.69 -16.32 -6.86
C GLY A 618 26.43 -14.98 -6.84
N ASP A 619 27.69 -15.02 -6.55
CA ASP A 619 28.58 -13.88 -6.50
C ASP A 619 30.07 -14.30 -6.57
N GLY A 620 30.96 -13.33 -6.79
CA GLY A 620 32.39 -13.56 -6.91
C GLY A 620 32.70 -14.62 -7.98
N ASP A 621 33.43 -15.62 -7.63
CA ASP A 621 33.86 -16.72 -8.54
C ASP A 621 32.78 -17.79 -8.75
N GLN A 622 31.65 -17.70 -8.04
CA GLN A 622 30.54 -18.68 -8.10
C GLN A 622 29.30 -18.13 -8.81
N LEU A 623 29.51 -17.28 -9.82
CA LEU A 623 28.40 -16.78 -10.62
C LEU A 623 27.77 -17.90 -11.45
N GLY A 624 26.44 -17.93 -11.45
CA GLY A 624 25.63 -18.84 -12.25
C GLY A 624 24.47 -18.11 -12.91
N ILE A 625 23.76 -18.82 -13.77
CA ILE A 625 22.58 -18.30 -14.45
C ILE A 625 21.33 -19.13 -14.11
N ASN A 626 20.22 -18.44 -13.99
CA ASN A 626 18.92 -19.06 -13.85
C ASN A 626 18.01 -18.61 -15.01
N ARG A 627 17.73 -19.53 -15.94
CA ARG A 627 16.81 -19.27 -17.07
C ARG A 627 15.37 -19.37 -16.58
N VAL A 628 14.62 -18.28 -16.75
CA VAL A 628 13.21 -18.17 -16.34
C VAL A 628 12.35 -18.19 -17.59
N THR A 629 11.55 -19.23 -17.74
CA THR A 629 10.54 -19.29 -18.79
C THR A 629 9.36 -18.39 -18.46
N ASN A 630 8.60 -17.97 -19.47
CA ASN A 630 7.39 -17.19 -19.29
C ASN A 630 6.40 -17.90 -18.36
N ARG A 631 6.30 -19.23 -18.48
CA ARG A 631 5.51 -20.05 -17.55
C ARG A 631 5.97 -19.94 -16.10
N ARG A 632 7.30 -20.04 -15.86
CA ARG A 632 7.85 -19.96 -14.51
C ARG A 632 7.59 -18.59 -13.88
N TRP A 633 7.75 -17.52 -14.67
CA TRP A 633 7.38 -16.18 -14.26
C TRP A 633 5.87 -16.10 -13.92
N ALA A 634 5.01 -16.58 -14.82
CA ALA A 634 3.56 -16.56 -14.64
C ALA A 634 3.11 -17.38 -13.40
N THR A 635 3.69 -18.55 -13.18
CA THR A 635 3.43 -19.37 -12.00
C THR A 635 3.75 -18.60 -10.72
N SER A 636 4.89 -17.90 -10.68
CA SER A 636 5.25 -17.07 -9.55
C SER A 636 4.30 -15.87 -9.38
N ALA A 637 4.00 -15.15 -10.46
CA ALA A 637 3.16 -13.96 -10.46
C ALA A 637 1.72 -14.26 -10.02
N TYR A 638 1.05 -15.21 -10.68
CA TYR A 638 -0.32 -15.62 -10.34
C TYR A 638 -0.39 -16.34 -8.99
N GLY A 639 0.63 -17.14 -8.65
CA GLY A 639 0.76 -17.79 -7.35
C GLY A 639 0.87 -16.77 -6.23
N THR A 640 1.68 -15.71 -6.40
CA THR A 640 1.80 -14.61 -5.44
C THR A 640 0.50 -13.83 -5.33
N ALA A 641 -0.09 -13.43 -6.46
CA ALA A 641 -1.36 -12.70 -6.46
C ALA A 641 -2.46 -13.48 -5.74
N SER A 642 -2.49 -14.82 -5.90
CA SER A 642 -3.47 -15.69 -5.24
C SER A 642 -3.17 -15.89 -3.75
N ALA A 643 -1.92 -16.21 -3.38
CA ALA A 643 -1.53 -16.47 -1.99
C ALA A 643 -1.66 -15.21 -1.11
N CYS A 644 -1.39 -14.06 -1.68
CA CYS A 644 -1.50 -12.76 -1.02
C CYS A 644 -2.89 -12.14 -1.15
N ALA A 645 -3.77 -12.69 -1.99
CA ALA A 645 -5.09 -12.16 -2.34
C ALA A 645 -5.02 -10.73 -2.90
N LEU A 646 -4.02 -10.45 -3.77
CA LEU A 646 -3.79 -9.12 -4.30
C LEU A 646 -4.90 -8.68 -5.27
N GLY A 647 -5.26 -7.40 -5.19
CA GLY A 647 -6.22 -6.73 -6.08
C GLY A 647 -5.83 -5.28 -6.40
N PRO A 648 -6.64 -4.57 -7.21
CA PRO A 648 -6.36 -3.19 -7.63
C PRO A 648 -6.27 -2.17 -6.49
N GLY A 649 -6.85 -2.48 -5.32
CA GLY A 649 -6.79 -1.65 -4.11
C GLY A 649 -5.46 -1.70 -3.39
N ASP A 650 -4.67 -2.76 -3.61
CA ASP A 650 -3.43 -2.98 -2.90
C ASP A 650 -2.28 -2.17 -3.45
N THR A 651 -1.33 -1.86 -2.57
CA THR A 651 -0.05 -1.26 -2.92
C THR A 651 1.07 -2.15 -2.42
N VAL A 652 1.76 -2.78 -3.35
CA VAL A 652 2.91 -3.64 -3.09
C VAL A 652 4.17 -2.78 -3.05
N TYR A 653 4.87 -2.74 -1.92
CA TYR A 653 6.16 -2.09 -1.78
C TYR A 653 7.29 -3.09 -2.06
N CYS A 654 8.03 -2.86 -3.14
CA CYS A 654 9.11 -3.73 -3.57
C CYS A 654 10.44 -3.31 -2.91
N CYS A 655 10.79 -3.94 -1.79
CA CYS A 655 12.11 -3.76 -1.17
C CYS A 655 13.22 -4.54 -1.88
N SER A 656 12.88 -5.65 -2.55
CA SER A 656 13.85 -6.48 -3.24
C SER A 656 14.27 -5.88 -4.57
N PRO A 657 15.56 -5.97 -4.95
CA PRO A 657 16.00 -5.51 -6.26
C PRO A 657 15.26 -6.19 -7.42
N THR A 658 14.98 -5.43 -8.49
CA THR A 658 14.27 -5.94 -9.67
C THR A 658 15.07 -6.95 -10.49
N TYR A 659 16.39 -6.96 -10.36
CA TYR A 659 17.25 -8.00 -10.92
C TYR A 659 17.29 -9.30 -10.07
N HIS A 660 16.63 -9.32 -8.91
CA HIS A 660 16.46 -10.50 -8.07
C HIS A 660 15.09 -11.14 -8.29
N ALA A 661 15.02 -12.48 -8.21
CA ALA A 661 13.79 -13.24 -8.44
C ALA A 661 12.58 -12.74 -7.62
N THR A 662 12.79 -12.40 -6.32
CA THR A 662 11.72 -11.89 -5.48
C THR A 662 11.20 -10.53 -5.97
N GLY A 663 12.08 -9.63 -6.42
CA GLY A 663 11.67 -8.34 -6.98
C GLY A 663 10.83 -8.51 -8.25
N ILE A 664 11.42 -9.14 -9.29
CA ILE A 664 10.78 -9.18 -10.62
C ILE A 664 9.63 -10.20 -10.72
N MET A 665 9.70 -11.34 -10.02
CA MET A 665 8.69 -12.41 -10.15
C MET A 665 7.60 -12.31 -9.09
N VAL A 666 7.94 -11.98 -7.84
CA VAL A 666 6.98 -11.91 -6.72
C VAL A 666 6.35 -10.53 -6.62
N CYS A 667 7.17 -9.47 -6.43
CA CYS A 667 6.63 -8.13 -6.24
C CYS A 667 6.04 -7.55 -7.53
N VAL A 668 6.87 -7.43 -8.58
CA VAL A 668 6.44 -6.88 -9.88
C VAL A 668 5.40 -7.78 -10.53
N GLY A 669 5.68 -9.10 -10.61
CA GLY A 669 4.77 -10.06 -11.22
C GLY A 669 3.42 -10.12 -10.49
N GLY A 670 3.43 -10.21 -9.16
CA GLY A 670 2.21 -10.24 -8.35
C GLY A 670 1.36 -8.98 -8.50
N ALA A 671 1.98 -7.79 -8.46
CA ALA A 671 1.28 -6.52 -8.70
C ALA A 671 0.70 -6.46 -10.12
N LEU A 672 1.50 -6.79 -11.13
CA LEU A 672 1.11 -6.70 -12.54
C LEU A 672 -0.12 -7.57 -12.86
N VAL A 673 -0.11 -8.86 -12.49
CA VAL A 673 -1.21 -9.78 -12.83
C VAL A 673 -2.47 -9.54 -11.99
N SER A 674 -2.36 -8.90 -10.84
CA SER A 674 -3.49 -8.57 -9.97
C SER A 674 -4.13 -7.21 -10.27
N GLY A 675 -3.43 -6.34 -10.99
CA GLY A 675 -3.82 -4.94 -11.18
C GLY A 675 -3.52 -4.05 -9.95
N ALA A 676 -2.71 -4.55 -9.01
CA ALA A 676 -2.28 -3.79 -7.84
C ALA A 676 -1.26 -2.71 -8.23
N ARG A 677 -1.09 -1.73 -7.34
CA ARG A 677 -0.08 -0.69 -7.48
C ARG A 677 1.28 -1.22 -7.01
N LEU A 678 2.34 -0.81 -7.68
CA LEU A 678 3.72 -1.16 -7.35
C LEU A 678 4.47 0.09 -6.89
N ALA A 679 4.73 0.19 -5.60
CA ALA A 679 5.63 1.19 -5.04
C ALA A 679 7.05 0.61 -4.98
N MET A 680 8.02 1.38 -5.43
CA MET A 680 9.42 0.96 -5.48
C MET A 680 10.25 1.82 -4.54
N ALA A 681 11.10 1.16 -3.76
CA ALA A 681 12.08 1.85 -2.94
C ALA A 681 13.09 2.57 -3.86
N THR A 682 13.32 3.85 -3.62
CA THR A 682 14.35 4.59 -4.37
C THR A 682 15.72 4.09 -3.93
N PRO A 683 16.65 3.82 -4.87
CA PRO A 683 18.01 3.48 -4.54
C PRO A 683 18.64 4.57 -3.67
N SER A 684 19.35 4.19 -2.61
CA SER A 684 20.13 5.15 -1.84
C SER A 684 21.27 5.65 -2.70
N THR A 685 21.34 6.96 -2.93
CA THR A 685 22.41 7.61 -3.69
C THR A 685 23.70 7.76 -2.89
N ALA A 686 23.73 7.33 -1.62
CA ALA A 686 24.94 7.39 -0.81
C ALA A 686 25.93 6.33 -1.26
N PRO A 687 27.19 6.68 -1.55
CA PRO A 687 28.25 5.71 -1.92
C PRO A 687 28.55 4.65 -0.86
N SER A 688 28.04 4.84 0.34
CA SER A 688 28.11 3.95 1.51
C SER A 688 26.78 3.27 1.82
N ALA A 689 25.80 3.31 0.94
CA ALA A 689 24.62 2.48 1.10
C ALA A 689 25.05 1.03 1.05
N GLU A 690 25.42 0.55 2.22
CA GLU A 690 25.69 -0.85 2.46
C GLU A 690 24.49 -1.62 1.97
N LEU A 691 24.67 -2.39 0.91
CA LEU A 691 23.68 -3.30 0.34
C LEU A 691 22.89 -3.95 1.48
N GLY A 692 21.64 -3.53 1.63
CA GLY A 692 20.69 -4.19 2.50
C GLY A 692 20.24 -3.52 3.76
N HIS A 693 20.60 -2.29 4.05
CA HIS A 693 19.91 -1.53 5.08
C HIS A 693 18.72 -0.79 4.49
N VAL A 694 17.53 -1.19 4.93
CA VAL A 694 16.30 -0.40 4.70
C VAL A 694 16.47 0.89 5.51
N ASP A 695 16.54 2.02 4.83
CA ASP A 695 16.41 3.33 5.47
C ASP A 695 15.00 3.41 6.08
N LEU A 696 14.93 3.33 7.40
CA LEU A 696 13.65 3.22 8.11
C LEU A 696 12.80 4.50 7.98
N ASP A 697 13.42 5.67 8.03
CA ASP A 697 12.66 6.93 7.92
C ASP A 697 12.04 7.05 6.53
N ARG A 698 12.81 6.72 5.50
CA ARG A 698 12.31 6.67 4.14
C ARG A 698 11.26 5.59 3.94
N PHE A 699 11.48 4.39 4.46
CA PHE A 699 10.51 3.30 4.40
C PHE A 699 9.16 3.72 4.97
N TRP A 700 9.14 4.33 6.17
CA TRP A 700 7.90 4.78 6.79
C TRP A 700 7.28 5.98 6.06
N GLY A 701 8.09 6.86 5.49
CA GLY A 701 7.65 7.94 4.61
C GLY A 701 6.94 7.39 3.36
N ASP A 702 7.54 6.42 2.69
CA ASP A 702 6.96 5.76 1.50
C ASP A 702 5.71 4.95 1.84
N VAL A 703 5.71 4.21 2.96
CA VAL A 703 4.54 3.47 3.44
C VAL A 703 3.33 4.39 3.57
N ARG A 704 3.53 5.58 4.13
CA ARG A 704 2.47 6.58 4.28
C ARG A 704 2.11 7.25 2.97
N ARG A 705 3.10 7.72 2.22
CA ARG A 705 2.89 8.44 0.95
C ARG A 705 2.10 7.60 -0.04
N TYR A 706 2.48 6.32 -0.18
CA TYR A 706 1.89 5.43 -1.19
C TYR A 706 0.72 4.61 -0.66
N GLY A 707 0.43 4.65 0.64
CA GLY A 707 -0.58 3.79 1.27
C GLY A 707 -0.24 2.32 1.11
N VAL A 708 0.99 1.94 1.46
CA VAL A 708 1.51 0.58 1.31
C VAL A 708 0.83 -0.35 2.31
N ASN A 709 0.14 -1.37 1.81
CA ASN A 709 -0.46 -2.41 2.64
C ASN A 709 0.19 -3.78 2.48
N VAL A 710 1.04 -3.96 1.45
CA VAL A 710 1.81 -5.19 1.21
C VAL A 710 3.28 -4.86 1.08
N VAL A 711 4.14 -5.45 1.89
CA VAL A 711 5.59 -5.27 1.83
C VAL A 711 6.26 -6.52 1.30
N GLY A 712 6.93 -6.41 0.15
CA GLY A 712 7.73 -7.47 -0.44
C GLY A 712 9.13 -7.53 0.17
N TYR A 713 9.61 -8.72 0.55
CA TYR A 713 10.93 -8.91 1.16
C TYR A 713 11.70 -10.10 0.61
N SER A 714 13.01 -10.13 0.85
CA SER A 714 13.83 -11.32 0.66
C SER A 714 14.85 -11.47 1.80
N GLY A 715 15.15 -12.71 2.19
CA GLY A 715 16.14 -13.00 3.24
C GLY A 715 15.88 -12.27 4.56
N SER A 716 16.90 -11.66 5.10
CA SER A 716 16.87 -10.92 6.37
C SER A 716 16.50 -9.43 6.23
N MET A 717 15.97 -9.00 5.10
CA MET A 717 15.70 -7.60 4.76
C MET A 717 14.85 -6.85 5.81
N LEU A 718 13.89 -7.54 6.44
CA LEU A 718 13.05 -6.97 7.51
C LEU A 718 13.74 -6.95 8.90
N GLY A 719 15.00 -7.39 8.98
CA GLY A 719 15.75 -7.40 10.25
C GLY A 719 15.85 -6.01 10.87
N ALA A 720 16.21 -5.00 10.07
CA ALA A 720 16.31 -3.61 10.52
C ALA A 720 14.98 -3.10 11.10
N LEU A 721 13.86 -3.46 10.47
CA LEU A 721 12.52 -3.05 10.92
C LEU A 721 12.19 -3.56 12.32
N VAL A 722 12.63 -4.77 12.68
CA VAL A 722 12.32 -5.41 13.97
C VAL A 722 13.41 -5.24 15.04
N SER A 723 14.60 -4.80 14.68
CA SER A 723 15.73 -4.59 15.59
C SER A 723 15.85 -3.15 16.08
N GLY A 724 15.31 -2.18 15.33
CA GLY A 724 15.25 -0.77 15.70
C GLY A 724 14.11 -0.41 16.67
N PRO A 725 14.09 0.83 17.20
CA PRO A 725 12.99 1.33 18.01
C PRO A 725 11.67 1.35 17.22
N GLU A 726 10.53 1.39 17.94
CA GLU A 726 9.23 1.58 17.28
C GLU A 726 9.18 2.98 16.66
N HIS A 727 8.77 3.03 15.38
CA HIS A 727 8.57 4.30 14.70
C HIS A 727 7.22 4.92 15.13
N PRO A 728 7.11 6.25 15.32
CA PRO A 728 5.87 6.89 15.78
C PRO A 728 4.63 6.55 14.93
N THR A 729 4.81 6.33 13.62
CA THR A 729 3.72 6.01 12.69
C THR A 729 3.42 4.53 12.54
N GLU A 730 4.18 3.65 13.19
CA GLU A 730 4.08 2.19 13.03
C GLU A 730 2.71 1.65 13.40
N ARG A 731 2.15 2.08 14.55
CA ARG A 731 0.84 1.62 15.06
C ARG A 731 -0.33 2.00 14.15
N SER A 732 -0.21 3.08 13.39
CA SER A 732 -1.22 3.55 12.43
C SER A 732 -0.86 3.22 10.99
N SER A 733 0.09 2.32 10.79
CA SER A 733 0.55 1.86 9.48
C SER A 733 -0.55 1.10 8.75
N PRO A 734 -0.72 1.31 7.44
CA PRO A 734 -1.65 0.54 6.60
C PRO A 734 -1.16 -0.88 6.28
N ILE A 735 0.05 -1.29 6.70
CA ILE A 735 0.63 -2.60 6.37
C ILE A 735 -0.24 -3.73 6.94
N GLN A 736 -0.68 -4.63 6.06
CA GLN A 736 -1.50 -5.80 6.37
C GLN A 736 -0.78 -7.11 6.09
N LEU A 737 0.24 -7.08 5.21
CA LEU A 737 0.89 -8.27 4.71
C LEU A 737 2.39 -8.04 4.47
N PHE A 738 3.20 -8.99 4.93
CA PHE A 738 4.58 -9.17 4.47
C PHE A 738 4.65 -10.42 3.58
N ALA A 739 5.16 -10.28 2.35
CA ALA A 739 5.22 -11.36 1.38
C ALA A 739 6.63 -11.50 0.80
N GLY A 740 7.21 -12.69 0.85
CA GLY A 740 8.57 -12.88 0.34
C GLY A 740 9.14 -14.26 0.57
N SER A 741 10.45 -14.38 0.58
CA SER A 741 11.12 -15.67 0.72
C SER A 741 12.42 -15.60 1.53
N GLY A 742 12.64 -16.63 2.34
CA GLY A 742 13.91 -16.84 3.05
C GLY A 742 14.02 -16.05 4.34
N MET A 743 12.93 -15.67 4.98
CA MET A 743 12.95 -14.96 6.26
C MET A 743 13.51 -15.85 7.37
N PRO A 744 14.60 -15.44 8.05
CA PRO A 744 15.10 -16.16 9.21
C PRO A 744 14.05 -16.27 10.31
N LYS A 745 13.95 -17.46 10.93
CA LYS A 745 12.92 -17.74 11.94
C LYS A 745 12.93 -16.75 13.12
N GLY A 746 14.10 -16.27 13.52
CA GLY A 746 14.25 -15.28 14.58
C GLY A 746 13.62 -13.93 14.21
N ILE A 747 13.85 -13.45 12.97
CA ILE A 747 13.23 -12.23 12.43
C ILE A 747 11.72 -12.41 12.34
N TRP A 748 11.24 -13.53 11.79
CA TRP A 748 9.81 -13.79 11.66
C TRP A 748 9.08 -13.77 13.01
N LYS A 749 9.68 -14.41 14.03
CA LYS A 749 9.11 -14.40 15.39
C LYS A 749 8.99 -12.97 15.95
N ARG A 750 10.03 -12.15 15.78
CA ARG A 750 10.02 -10.74 16.23
C ARG A 750 9.02 -9.90 15.42
N LEU A 751 8.98 -10.10 14.09
CA LEU A 751 8.04 -9.41 13.21
C LEU A 751 6.58 -9.69 13.61
N SER A 752 6.25 -10.97 13.83
CA SER A 752 4.89 -11.36 14.25
C SER A 752 4.51 -10.83 15.63
N ALA A 753 5.46 -10.67 16.54
CA ALA A 753 5.23 -10.06 17.86
C ALA A 753 5.05 -8.55 17.78
N ARG A 754 5.76 -7.86 16.87
CA ARG A 754 5.72 -6.41 16.70
C ARG A 754 4.52 -5.95 15.86
N PHE A 755 4.14 -6.74 14.85
CA PHE A 755 3.03 -6.48 13.92
C PHE A 755 1.94 -7.55 14.09
N GLU A 756 1.30 -7.59 15.27
CA GLU A 756 0.35 -8.65 15.67
C GLU A 756 -0.82 -8.84 14.68
N ARG A 757 -1.24 -7.77 13.99
CA ARG A 757 -2.37 -7.78 13.04
C ARG A 757 -1.94 -8.06 11.60
N THR A 758 -0.64 -8.25 11.35
CA THR A 758 -0.10 -8.39 10.00
C THR A 758 0.20 -9.84 9.69
N ARG A 759 -0.24 -10.29 8.53
CA ARG A 759 0.03 -11.65 8.03
C ARG A 759 1.40 -11.71 7.37
N VAL A 760 2.05 -12.87 7.46
CA VAL A 760 3.28 -13.18 6.71
C VAL A 760 2.97 -14.30 5.72
N VAL A 761 3.29 -14.10 4.45
CA VAL A 761 3.27 -15.11 3.39
C VAL A 761 4.72 -15.42 3.01
N GLU A 762 5.14 -16.64 3.29
CA GLU A 762 6.50 -17.12 3.00
C GLU A 762 6.49 -18.05 1.81
N PHE A 763 7.29 -17.74 0.79
CA PHE A 763 7.49 -18.57 -0.39
C PHE A 763 8.83 -19.33 -0.28
N PHE A 764 8.85 -20.53 -0.77
CA PHE A 764 10.08 -21.27 -1.06
C PHE A 764 10.07 -21.65 -2.54
N ALA A 765 11.09 -21.27 -3.27
CA ALA A 765 11.31 -21.69 -4.64
C ALA A 765 12.73 -22.24 -4.80
N SER A 766 12.85 -23.44 -5.32
CA SER A 766 14.16 -24.03 -5.66
C SER A 766 14.72 -23.37 -6.91
N THR A 767 16.01 -23.02 -6.89
CA THR A 767 16.73 -22.50 -8.06
C THR A 767 17.06 -23.59 -9.07
N GLU A 768 17.29 -24.83 -8.62
CA GLU A 768 17.72 -25.96 -9.43
C GLU A 768 16.57 -26.87 -9.90
N GLY A 769 15.41 -26.77 -9.24
CA GLY A 769 14.23 -27.57 -9.56
C GLY A 769 12.95 -26.75 -9.49
N ASN A 770 11.87 -27.19 -10.13
CA ASN A 770 10.63 -26.45 -10.23
C ASN A 770 9.74 -26.56 -8.97
N ALA A 771 10.35 -26.73 -7.79
CA ALA A 771 9.62 -26.82 -6.54
C ALA A 771 9.23 -25.43 -6.04
N VAL A 772 7.92 -25.22 -5.82
CA VAL A 772 7.36 -24.02 -5.21
C VAL A 772 6.46 -24.43 -4.05
N LEU A 773 6.78 -23.92 -2.86
CA LEU A 773 6.00 -24.09 -1.64
C LEU A 773 5.56 -22.74 -1.12
N VAL A 774 4.44 -22.66 -0.43
CA VAL A 774 3.93 -21.43 0.15
C VAL A 774 3.28 -21.65 1.51
N ASN A 775 3.67 -20.84 2.49
CA ASN A 775 3.01 -20.70 3.78
C ASN A 775 2.07 -19.50 3.72
N VAL A 776 0.82 -19.74 3.30
CA VAL A 776 -0.17 -18.67 3.08
C VAL A 776 -0.66 -18.06 4.39
N THR A 777 -0.74 -18.85 5.47
CA THR A 777 -1.33 -18.38 6.73
C THR A 777 -0.35 -17.68 7.65
N GLY A 778 0.94 -17.94 7.53
CA GLY A 778 1.99 -17.44 8.43
C GLY A 778 1.92 -17.98 9.86
N ARG A 779 0.96 -18.84 10.19
CA ARG A 779 0.74 -19.35 11.57
C ARG A 779 1.86 -20.25 12.07
N LYS A 780 2.46 -21.04 11.18
CA LYS A 780 3.59 -21.92 11.51
C LYS A 780 4.90 -21.20 11.18
N ILE A 781 5.43 -20.46 12.14
CA ILE A 781 6.64 -19.66 11.99
C ILE A 781 7.83 -20.55 11.65
N GLY A 782 8.48 -20.29 10.50
CA GLY A 782 9.62 -21.07 9.98
C GLY A 782 9.25 -22.26 9.09
N SER A 783 7.94 -22.55 8.90
CA SER A 783 7.49 -23.49 7.86
C SER A 783 7.49 -22.80 6.49
N VAL A 784 7.93 -23.52 5.46
CA VAL A 784 7.82 -23.09 4.06
C VAL A 784 6.47 -23.47 3.43
N GLY A 785 5.55 -24.03 4.23
CA GLY A 785 4.16 -24.29 3.87
C GLY A 785 3.93 -25.53 3.03
N ARG A 786 3.12 -25.41 1.99
CA ARG A 786 2.64 -26.53 1.15
C ARG A 786 2.90 -26.27 -0.33
N PRO A 787 2.88 -27.33 -1.17
CA PRO A 787 3.01 -27.16 -2.62
C PRO A 787 1.98 -26.16 -3.16
N LEU A 788 2.45 -25.25 -4.04
CA LEU A 788 1.57 -24.30 -4.72
C LEU A 788 0.69 -25.06 -5.72
N PRO A 789 -0.65 -24.92 -5.68
CA PRO A 789 -1.54 -25.48 -6.68
C PRO A 789 -1.14 -25.04 -8.11
N GLY A 790 -1.18 -25.93 -9.08
CA GLY A 790 -0.72 -25.67 -10.44
C GLY A 790 0.80 -25.69 -10.65
N GLY A 791 1.58 -25.83 -9.57
CA GLY A 791 3.02 -26.06 -9.62
C GLY A 791 3.39 -27.50 -10.00
N ALA A 792 4.71 -27.84 -9.97
CA ALA A 792 5.18 -29.20 -10.17
C ALA A 792 4.71 -30.13 -9.03
N GLU A 793 4.45 -31.37 -9.34
CA GLU A 793 4.24 -32.39 -8.31
C GLU A 793 5.50 -32.57 -7.49
N LEU A 794 5.39 -32.54 -6.16
CA LEU A 794 6.51 -32.65 -5.23
C LEU A 794 6.44 -33.97 -4.46
N SER A 795 7.61 -34.57 -4.24
CA SER A 795 7.77 -35.73 -3.37
C SER A 795 9.04 -35.62 -2.56
N VAL A 796 9.08 -36.27 -1.39
CA VAL A 796 10.26 -36.30 -0.53
C VAL A 796 10.81 -37.73 -0.54
N ALA A 797 12.06 -37.87 -0.99
CA ALA A 797 12.77 -39.13 -0.97
C ALA A 797 13.55 -39.28 0.33
N ALA A 798 13.57 -40.49 0.91
CA ALA A 798 14.41 -40.79 2.06
C ALA A 798 15.89 -40.57 1.68
N TRP A 799 16.64 -39.87 2.51
CA TRP A 799 18.00 -39.42 2.23
C TRP A 799 18.94 -39.86 3.35
N ASP A 800 20.00 -40.55 3.00
CA ASP A 800 21.10 -40.83 3.94
C ASP A 800 22.02 -39.60 4.00
N LEU A 801 22.03 -38.94 5.15
CA LEU A 801 22.81 -37.72 5.34
C LEU A 801 24.31 -37.99 5.30
N ASP A 802 24.73 -39.14 5.78
CA ASP A 802 26.17 -39.49 5.90
C ASP A 802 26.74 -40.02 4.59
N ALA A 803 25.98 -40.86 3.90
CA ALA A 803 26.37 -41.37 2.58
C ALA A 803 26.12 -40.35 1.45
N GLY A 804 25.29 -39.32 1.67
CA GLY A 804 24.94 -38.35 0.66
C GLY A 804 24.12 -38.93 -0.52
N GLU A 805 23.34 -39.97 -0.26
CA GLU A 805 22.61 -40.72 -1.28
C GLU A 805 21.15 -41.01 -0.92
N LEU A 806 20.37 -41.36 -1.93
CA LEU A 806 18.98 -41.78 -1.76
C LEU A 806 18.95 -43.17 -1.10
N ILE A 807 18.18 -43.35 -0.03
CA ILE A 807 17.85 -44.66 0.54
C ILE A 807 16.93 -45.39 -0.43
N ARG A 808 17.37 -46.60 -0.82
CA ARG A 808 16.64 -47.46 -1.80
C ARG A 808 15.96 -48.65 -1.14
N GLU A 809 14.89 -49.10 -1.73
CA GLU A 809 14.21 -50.34 -1.44
C GLU A 809 14.90 -51.50 -2.14
N GLU A 810 14.53 -52.75 -1.81
CA GLU A 810 15.02 -53.96 -2.49
C GLU A 810 14.78 -53.97 -4.00
N SER A 811 13.76 -53.23 -4.47
CA SER A 811 13.45 -53.04 -5.89
C SER A 811 14.45 -52.16 -6.64
N GLY A 812 15.39 -51.50 -5.91
CA GLY A 812 16.31 -50.50 -6.45
C GLY A 812 15.71 -49.09 -6.58
N LEU A 813 14.42 -48.92 -6.36
CA LEU A 813 13.73 -47.64 -6.37
C LEU A 813 14.02 -46.86 -5.06
N ALA A 814 13.92 -45.55 -5.09
CA ALA A 814 14.08 -44.72 -3.91
C ALA A 814 12.89 -44.90 -2.95
N LYS A 815 13.19 -45.01 -1.66
CA LYS A 815 12.17 -45.03 -0.62
C LYS A 815 11.57 -43.65 -0.44
N ARG A 816 10.23 -43.57 -0.38
CA ARG A 816 9.56 -42.29 0.00
C ARG A 816 9.83 -42.01 1.48
N CYS A 817 10.13 -40.75 1.78
CA CYS A 817 10.45 -40.32 3.14
C CYS A 817 9.18 -40.32 4.01
N PRO A 818 9.17 -41.00 5.18
CA PRO A 818 8.08 -40.94 6.13
C PRO A 818 7.87 -39.52 6.66
N ARG A 819 6.61 -39.19 7.04
CA ARG A 819 6.35 -37.90 7.71
C ARG A 819 7.10 -37.79 9.03
N GLY A 820 7.68 -36.62 9.29
CA GLY A 820 8.48 -36.35 10.47
C GLY A 820 9.98 -36.64 10.30
N GLU A 821 10.37 -37.40 9.29
CA GLU A 821 11.79 -37.70 8.95
C GLU A 821 12.33 -36.67 7.94
N ILE A 822 13.67 -36.57 7.87
CA ILE A 822 14.37 -35.69 6.94
C ILE A 822 14.57 -36.42 5.62
N GLY A 823 14.26 -35.78 4.52
CA GLY A 823 14.48 -36.30 3.19
C GLY A 823 14.76 -35.23 2.16
N LEU A 824 15.16 -35.64 0.98
CA LEU A 824 15.46 -34.78 -0.16
C LEU A 824 14.16 -34.45 -0.92
N LEU A 825 13.90 -33.16 -1.07
CA LEU A 825 12.76 -32.66 -1.88
C LEU A 825 13.06 -32.85 -3.36
N LEU A 826 12.12 -33.49 -4.06
CA LEU A 826 12.16 -33.74 -5.50
C LEU A 826 10.94 -33.13 -6.18
N ALA A 827 11.15 -32.59 -7.40
CA ALA A 827 10.09 -32.09 -8.25
C ALA A 827 9.93 -32.94 -9.50
N ASN A 828 8.72 -33.38 -9.81
CA ASN A 828 8.41 -34.21 -10.98
C ASN A 828 8.60 -33.37 -12.27
N VAL A 829 9.15 -34.03 -13.30
CA VAL A 829 9.32 -33.44 -14.63
C VAL A 829 8.15 -33.79 -15.50
N ASP A 830 7.22 -32.87 -15.68
CA ASP A 830 6.16 -33.05 -16.65
C ASP A 830 6.63 -32.54 -18.04
N ARG A 831 6.88 -33.51 -18.94
CA ARG A 831 7.29 -33.22 -20.31
C ARG A 831 6.28 -32.40 -21.12
N ALA A 832 4.98 -32.57 -20.83
CA ALA A 832 3.92 -31.83 -21.52
C ALA A 832 3.94 -30.32 -21.15
N ARG A 833 4.51 -30.00 -19.99
CA ARG A 833 4.66 -28.62 -19.52
C ARG A 833 5.97 -27.94 -19.97
N GLY A 834 6.88 -28.69 -20.63
CA GLY A 834 8.05 -28.11 -21.28
C GLY A 834 9.18 -27.61 -20.36
N GLU A 835 9.14 -27.91 -19.08
CA GLU A 835 10.13 -27.45 -18.10
C GLU A 835 11.31 -28.42 -18.04
N MET A 836 12.49 -27.98 -18.50
CA MET A 836 13.76 -28.71 -18.32
C MET A 836 14.87 -27.75 -17.87
N ALA A 837 14.99 -27.60 -16.55
CA ALA A 837 16.23 -27.12 -15.96
C ALA A 837 16.95 -28.32 -15.31
N GLY A 838 18.19 -28.57 -15.71
CA GLY A 838 19.02 -29.64 -15.17
C GLY A 838 18.81 -31.04 -15.80
N ARG A 839 19.55 -32.02 -15.29
CA ARG A 839 19.42 -33.43 -15.71
C ARG A 839 18.49 -34.15 -14.73
N PRO A 840 17.30 -34.63 -15.17
CA PRO A 840 16.41 -35.37 -14.29
C PRO A 840 16.96 -36.75 -13.94
N MET A 841 16.76 -37.15 -12.69
CA MET A 841 16.91 -38.54 -12.26
C MET A 841 15.75 -39.36 -12.82
N ARG A 842 16.00 -40.56 -13.31
CA ARG A 842 14.99 -41.43 -13.87
C ARG A 842 14.83 -42.68 -13.02
N GLY A 843 13.61 -43.21 -12.98
CA GLY A 843 13.31 -44.43 -12.21
C GLY A 843 13.54 -44.20 -10.72
N VAL A 844 13.04 -43.09 -10.19
CA VAL A 844 13.24 -42.77 -8.78
C VAL A 844 12.24 -43.54 -7.92
N PHE A 845 10.94 -43.31 -8.09
CA PHE A 845 9.89 -44.00 -7.34
C PHE A 845 9.13 -45.01 -8.15
N GLU A 846 9.18 -44.90 -9.48
CA GLU A 846 8.49 -45.78 -10.42
C GLU A 846 9.34 -45.94 -11.70
N ALA A 847 9.16 -47.03 -12.40
CA ALA A 847 9.86 -47.26 -13.67
C ALA A 847 9.45 -46.21 -14.71
N GLY A 848 10.40 -45.42 -15.18
CA GLY A 848 10.16 -44.39 -16.24
C GLY A 848 9.80 -43.03 -15.73
N ASP A 849 9.63 -42.79 -14.45
CA ASP A 849 9.45 -41.45 -13.86
C ASP A 849 10.71 -40.58 -14.03
N ALA A 850 10.53 -39.28 -13.88
CA ALA A 850 11.63 -38.33 -13.98
C ALA A 850 11.48 -37.22 -12.93
N TRP A 851 12.53 -37.01 -12.12
CA TRP A 851 12.52 -36.10 -11.01
C TRP A 851 13.75 -35.19 -11.02
N LEU A 852 13.57 -33.91 -10.74
CA LEU A 852 14.65 -32.95 -10.52
C LEU A 852 15.00 -32.88 -9.03
N ARG A 853 16.31 -32.88 -8.73
CA ARG A 853 16.81 -32.57 -7.39
C ARG A 853 16.61 -31.07 -7.14
N THR A 854 16.08 -30.73 -5.96
CA THR A 854 15.96 -29.35 -5.55
C THR A 854 17.14 -28.86 -4.71
N GLY A 855 17.98 -29.77 -4.26
CA GLY A 855 19.05 -29.50 -3.28
C GLY A 855 18.56 -29.27 -1.86
N ALA A 856 17.24 -29.19 -1.62
CA ALA A 856 16.68 -28.91 -0.31
C ALA A 856 16.37 -30.17 0.48
N LEU A 857 16.85 -30.26 1.71
CA LEU A 857 16.44 -31.21 2.71
C LEU A 857 15.26 -30.65 3.49
N VAL A 858 14.18 -31.43 3.53
CA VAL A 858 12.94 -31.01 4.16
C VAL A 858 12.40 -32.08 5.10
N ARG A 859 11.56 -31.67 6.03
CA ARG A 859 10.74 -32.52 6.88
C ARG A 859 9.28 -32.16 6.68
N VAL A 860 8.40 -33.11 6.45
CA VAL A 860 6.97 -32.89 6.34
C VAL A 860 6.31 -33.24 7.67
N ASP A 861 5.57 -32.28 8.28
CA ASP A 861 4.91 -32.53 9.55
C ASP A 861 3.62 -33.36 9.39
N LYS A 862 2.97 -33.67 10.51
CA LYS A 862 1.72 -34.44 10.54
C LYS A 862 0.57 -33.76 9.79
N ASP A 863 0.58 -32.44 9.71
CA ASP A 863 -0.44 -31.62 9.04
C ASP A 863 -0.18 -31.48 7.55
N GLY A 864 1.00 -31.93 7.05
CA GLY A 864 1.41 -31.85 5.65
C GLY A 864 2.17 -30.57 5.29
N ASP A 865 2.59 -29.78 6.27
CA ASP A 865 3.42 -28.59 6.04
C ASP A 865 4.90 -28.98 5.99
N TYR A 866 5.62 -28.37 5.05
CA TYR A 866 7.04 -28.59 4.80
C TYR A 866 7.87 -27.64 5.65
N TRP A 867 8.96 -28.16 6.20
CA TRP A 867 9.95 -27.45 6.99
C TRP A 867 11.30 -27.62 6.34
N LEU A 868 11.93 -26.53 5.93
CA LEU A 868 13.30 -26.56 5.44
C LEU A 868 14.23 -26.94 6.59
N VAL A 869 15.03 -27.99 6.38
CA VAL A 869 16.07 -28.44 7.33
C VAL A 869 17.39 -27.82 6.94
N ASP A 870 17.80 -27.95 5.67
CA ASP A 870 18.95 -27.24 5.10
C ASP A 870 19.03 -27.43 3.58
N ASN A 871 20.05 -26.83 2.97
CA ASN A 871 20.43 -27.14 1.60
C ASN A 871 21.65 -28.10 1.63
N LEU A 872 21.70 -29.05 0.72
CA LEU A 872 22.83 -30.01 0.63
C LEU A 872 24.20 -29.31 0.58
N ALA A 873 24.29 -28.16 -0.09
CA ALA A 873 25.50 -27.34 -0.18
C ALA A 873 25.93 -26.69 1.15
N ASN A 874 25.05 -26.67 2.15
CA ASN A 874 25.33 -26.04 3.45
C ASN A 874 25.62 -27.06 4.56
N LEU A 875 25.52 -28.36 4.26
CA LEU A 875 25.84 -29.41 5.23
C LEU A 875 27.32 -29.30 5.67
N ILE A 876 27.51 -29.42 6.96
CA ILE A 876 28.85 -29.44 7.59
C ILE A 876 29.30 -30.89 7.67
N GLN A 877 30.45 -31.23 7.08
CA GLN A 877 31.00 -32.59 7.03
C GLN A 877 31.73 -32.91 8.34
N GLY A 878 30.96 -33.23 9.39
CA GLY A 878 31.48 -33.47 10.72
C GLY A 878 32.06 -34.88 10.91
N SER A 879 32.79 -35.10 12.03
CA SER A 879 33.41 -36.42 12.38
C SER A 879 32.36 -37.54 12.63
N ALA A 880 31.16 -37.17 13.07
CA ALA A 880 30.05 -38.09 13.37
C ALA A 880 28.94 -38.06 12.28
N GLY A 881 29.27 -37.56 11.07
CA GLY A 881 28.31 -37.43 9.95
C GLY A 881 28.02 -36.00 9.58
N ALA A 882 27.12 -35.85 8.57
CA ALA A 882 26.75 -34.54 8.06
C ALA A 882 25.77 -33.80 9.00
N VAL A 883 26.12 -32.53 9.33
CA VAL A 883 25.34 -31.69 10.26
C VAL A 883 24.64 -30.57 9.52
N PRO A 884 23.29 -30.46 9.58
CA PRO A 884 22.55 -29.34 9.04
C PRO A 884 22.82 -28.06 9.84
N ALA A 885 23.13 -26.95 9.17
CA ALA A 885 23.45 -25.66 9.78
C ALA A 885 22.20 -24.86 10.21
N LEU A 886 21.14 -24.88 9.42
CA LEU A 886 19.94 -24.05 9.65
C LEU A 886 19.24 -24.35 11.00
N PRO A 887 19.09 -25.58 11.49
CA PRO A 887 18.55 -25.84 12.83
C PRO A 887 19.36 -25.16 13.94
N ILE A 888 20.67 -25.10 13.78
CA ILE A 888 21.58 -24.45 14.74
C ILE A 888 21.39 -22.93 14.70
N GLU A 889 21.33 -22.34 13.50
CA GLU A 889 21.04 -20.90 13.30
C GLU A 889 19.70 -20.52 13.94
N ASN A 890 18.69 -21.38 13.79
CA ASN A 890 17.39 -21.16 14.42
C ASN A 890 17.48 -21.12 15.96
N VAL A 891 18.28 -21.99 16.57
CA VAL A 891 18.49 -21.96 18.04
C VAL A 891 19.19 -20.67 18.44
N LEU A 892 20.25 -20.29 17.74
CA LEU A 892 21.03 -19.09 18.05
C LEU A 892 20.21 -17.79 17.93
N THR A 893 19.28 -17.72 16.99
CA THR A 893 18.46 -16.52 16.74
C THR A 893 17.14 -16.47 17.51
N THR A 894 16.62 -17.63 17.99
CA THR A 894 15.33 -17.69 18.69
C THR A 894 15.45 -17.86 20.20
N GLU A 895 16.54 -18.43 20.70
CA GLU A 895 16.75 -18.72 22.12
C GLU A 895 17.67 -17.73 22.83
N LEU A 896 18.47 -16.96 22.07
CA LEU A 896 19.40 -15.96 22.57
C LEU A 896 18.86 -14.56 22.29
N GLU A 897 18.45 -13.86 23.33
CA GLU A 897 17.82 -12.53 23.19
C GLU A 897 18.76 -11.46 22.66
N PHE A 898 20.08 -11.62 22.86
CA PHE A 898 21.10 -10.70 22.39
C PHE A 898 21.49 -10.90 20.93
N THR A 899 21.17 -12.04 20.31
CA THR A 899 21.51 -12.33 18.92
C THR A 899 20.51 -11.70 17.95
N ASP A 900 21.01 -10.98 16.98
CA ASP A 900 20.20 -10.45 15.89
C ASP A 900 20.13 -11.44 14.72
N GLU A 901 21.27 -11.77 14.14
CA GLU A 901 21.42 -12.75 13.08
C GLU A 901 22.52 -13.75 13.41
N ALA A 902 22.45 -14.93 12.79
CA ALA A 902 23.45 -15.99 12.94
C ALA A 902 23.67 -16.71 11.61
N ALA A 903 24.90 -17.09 11.34
CA ALA A 903 25.27 -18.00 10.27
C ALA A 903 26.11 -19.12 10.83
N VAL A 904 25.75 -20.37 10.49
CA VAL A 904 26.52 -21.56 10.92
C VAL A 904 27.14 -22.21 9.68
N TYR A 905 28.41 -22.56 9.79
CA TYR A 905 29.20 -23.08 8.67
C TYR A 905 30.22 -24.11 9.16
N GLY A 906 30.71 -24.95 8.22
CA GLY A 906 31.80 -25.85 8.48
C GLY A 906 33.14 -25.11 8.47
N LEU A 907 33.96 -25.34 9.49
CA LEU A 907 35.30 -24.80 9.62
C LEU A 907 36.29 -25.93 9.54
N THR A 908 37.23 -25.87 8.57
CA THR A 908 38.33 -26.81 8.46
C THR A 908 39.52 -26.31 9.28
N LEU A 909 40.04 -27.14 10.17
CA LEU A 909 41.21 -26.83 10.96
C LEU A 909 42.43 -27.63 10.47
N PRO A 910 43.65 -27.13 10.61
CA PRO A 910 44.85 -27.85 10.19
C PRO A 910 44.94 -29.24 10.80
N GLY A 911 45.14 -30.27 9.96
CA GLY A 911 45.31 -31.64 10.40
C GLY A 911 44.03 -32.37 10.84
N LEU A 912 42.86 -31.85 10.51
CA LEU A 912 41.57 -32.55 10.59
C LEU A 912 41.09 -32.86 9.18
N GLU A 913 40.53 -34.08 8.99
CA GLU A 913 39.93 -34.53 7.72
C GLU A 913 38.42 -34.23 7.63
N TYR A 914 37.86 -33.58 8.62
CA TYR A 914 36.45 -33.21 8.74
C TYR A 914 36.30 -31.76 9.21
N GLU A 915 35.11 -31.25 9.02
CA GLU A 915 34.75 -29.87 9.45
C GLU A 915 34.20 -29.86 10.89
N ILE A 916 34.36 -28.75 11.59
CA ILE A 916 33.71 -28.50 12.87
C ILE A 916 32.65 -27.42 12.68
N PRO A 917 31.48 -27.48 13.38
CA PRO A 917 30.52 -26.40 13.37
C PRO A 917 31.11 -25.13 13.99
N ALA A 918 31.09 -24.04 13.21
CA ALA A 918 31.40 -22.69 13.65
C ALA A 918 30.20 -21.79 13.39
N ALA A 919 30.02 -20.73 14.20
CA ALA A 919 28.97 -19.77 14.01
C ALA A 919 29.51 -18.34 13.99
N ALA A 920 28.97 -17.50 13.11
CA ALA A 920 29.14 -16.06 13.14
C ALA A 920 27.84 -15.43 13.61
N LEU A 921 27.89 -14.48 14.56
CA LEU A 921 26.76 -13.80 15.16
C LEU A 921 26.87 -12.29 14.99
N THR A 922 25.74 -11.61 14.79
CA THR A 922 25.60 -10.18 15.04
C THR A 922 24.76 -9.96 16.30
N LEU A 923 25.05 -8.91 17.03
CA LEU A 923 24.32 -8.56 18.24
C LEU A 923 23.23 -7.53 17.93
N ARG A 924 22.12 -7.60 18.67
CA ARG A 924 21.08 -6.58 18.61
C ARG A 924 21.63 -5.24 19.09
N SER A 925 21.01 -4.16 18.63
CA SER A 925 21.32 -2.80 19.06
C SER A 925 21.33 -2.71 20.60
N ASN A 926 22.41 -2.19 21.18
CA ASN A 926 22.63 -2.06 22.63
C ASN A 926 22.70 -3.37 23.43
N ALA A 927 22.66 -4.54 22.79
CA ALA A 927 22.84 -5.81 23.49
C ALA A 927 24.33 -6.09 23.74
N LYS A 928 24.60 -6.78 24.86
CA LYS A 928 25.93 -7.28 25.19
C LYS A 928 25.93 -8.79 25.09
N LEU A 929 27.00 -9.34 24.57
CA LEU A 929 27.23 -10.78 24.56
C LEU A 929 27.28 -11.31 26.01
N ASP A 930 26.58 -12.42 26.23
CA ASP A 930 26.66 -13.20 27.48
C ASP A 930 27.23 -14.62 27.15
N PRO A 931 28.55 -14.84 27.29
CA PRO A 931 29.18 -16.11 26.94
C PRO A 931 28.68 -17.29 27.76
N LEU A 932 28.24 -17.05 29.01
CA LEU A 932 27.73 -18.10 29.91
C LEU A 932 26.31 -18.51 29.46
N ALA A 933 25.43 -17.53 29.20
CA ALA A 933 24.07 -17.78 28.68
C ALA A 933 24.17 -18.48 27.30
N LEU A 934 25.07 -18.03 26.41
CA LEU A 934 25.33 -18.64 25.13
C LEU A 934 25.67 -20.13 25.27
N ARG A 935 26.65 -20.47 26.13
CA ARG A 935 27.08 -21.87 26.35
C ARG A 935 25.95 -22.71 26.93
N ARG A 936 25.26 -22.25 27.95
CA ARG A 936 24.14 -22.97 28.59
C ARG A 936 22.99 -23.23 27.62
N LYS A 937 22.60 -22.26 26.80
CA LYS A 937 21.52 -22.41 25.81
C LYS A 937 21.89 -23.41 24.73
N ILE A 938 23.11 -23.32 24.18
CA ILE A 938 23.63 -24.26 23.19
C ILE A 938 23.68 -25.66 23.78
N GLN A 939 24.20 -25.83 25.00
CA GLN A 939 24.29 -27.12 25.67
C GLN A 939 22.94 -27.78 25.89
N ASN A 940 21.93 -27.00 26.22
CA ASN A 940 20.58 -27.49 26.51
C ASN A 940 19.74 -27.79 25.26
N ARG A 941 20.05 -27.15 24.12
CA ARG A 941 19.25 -27.21 22.88
C ARG A 941 19.89 -28.04 21.78
N LEU A 942 21.19 -28.19 21.80
CA LEU A 942 21.93 -28.89 20.73
C LEU A 942 22.70 -30.09 21.29
N VAL A 943 22.66 -31.20 20.55
CA VAL A 943 23.46 -32.39 20.84
C VAL A 943 24.90 -32.17 20.48
N GLY A 944 25.83 -32.97 21.03
CA GLY A 944 27.28 -32.77 20.93
C GLY A 944 27.81 -32.38 19.54
N PRO A 945 27.59 -33.20 18.49
CA PRO A 945 28.10 -32.90 17.14
C PRO A 945 27.52 -31.65 16.49
N HIS A 946 26.37 -31.15 16.95
CA HIS A 946 25.69 -29.98 16.44
C HIS A 946 26.07 -28.69 17.18
N ARG A 947 26.93 -28.74 18.20
CA ARG A 947 27.37 -27.58 18.98
C ARG A 947 28.42 -26.80 18.23
N PRO A 948 28.25 -25.51 17.93
CA PRO A 948 29.34 -24.70 17.41
C PRO A 948 30.48 -24.65 18.42
N LEU A 949 31.65 -25.09 17.97
CA LEU A 949 32.86 -25.06 18.82
C LEU A 949 33.54 -23.69 18.81
N VAL A 950 33.32 -22.93 17.73
CA VAL A 950 33.86 -21.58 17.56
C VAL A 950 32.68 -20.63 17.29
N ILE A 951 32.68 -19.48 17.96
CA ILE A 951 31.70 -18.40 17.78
C ILE A 951 32.46 -17.12 17.42
N ARG A 952 32.13 -16.52 16.30
CA ARG A 952 32.64 -15.21 15.88
C ARG A 952 31.58 -14.16 16.06
N VAL A 953 31.89 -13.05 16.72
CA VAL A 953 30.98 -11.91 16.89
C VAL A 953 31.41 -10.83 15.91
N LEU A 954 30.56 -10.56 14.95
CA LEU A 954 30.83 -9.62 13.85
C LEU A 954 29.90 -8.42 13.94
N SER A 955 30.34 -7.28 13.42
CA SER A 955 29.45 -6.09 13.28
C SER A 955 28.35 -6.34 12.24
N ARG A 956 28.65 -7.12 11.19
CA ARG A 956 27.71 -7.52 10.14
C ARG A 956 28.09 -8.87 9.55
N LEU A 957 27.09 -9.59 9.03
CA LEU A 957 27.32 -10.81 8.24
C LEU A 957 27.45 -10.44 6.75
N PRO A 958 28.31 -11.14 5.98
CA PRO A 958 28.37 -10.98 4.53
C PRO A 958 27.06 -11.49 3.89
N LYS A 959 26.45 -10.71 2.99
CA LYS A 959 25.16 -11.02 2.39
C LYS A 959 25.16 -10.85 0.88
N THR A 960 24.26 -11.57 0.21
CA THR A 960 23.92 -11.35 -1.19
C THR A 960 22.99 -10.14 -1.33
N ALA A 961 22.76 -9.66 -2.55
CA ALA A 961 21.75 -8.64 -2.86
C ALA A 961 20.33 -9.03 -2.37
N GLY A 962 19.98 -10.32 -2.35
CA GLY A 962 18.75 -10.86 -1.79
C GLY A 962 18.77 -11.03 -0.27
N GLN A 963 19.72 -10.43 0.44
CA GLN A 963 19.86 -10.45 1.91
C GLN A 963 19.99 -11.86 2.53
N ARG A 964 20.53 -12.81 1.81
CA ARG A 964 20.92 -14.12 2.32
C ARG A 964 22.39 -14.11 2.72
N VAL A 965 22.71 -14.74 3.87
CA VAL A 965 24.10 -14.79 4.36
C VAL A 965 24.96 -15.65 3.45
N ARG A 966 26.14 -15.12 3.10
CA ARG A 966 27.18 -15.78 2.33
C ARG A 966 28.12 -16.53 3.29
N LYS A 967 28.11 -17.86 3.24
CA LYS A 967 28.95 -18.69 4.12
C LYS A 967 30.38 -18.89 3.56
N GLY A 968 30.58 -18.69 2.25
CA GLY A 968 31.90 -18.79 1.61
C GLY A 968 32.93 -17.90 2.26
N PRO A 969 32.77 -16.57 2.29
CA PRO A 969 33.70 -15.65 2.93
C PRO A 969 33.99 -16.01 4.39
N LEU A 970 32.97 -16.47 5.16
CA LEU A 970 33.18 -16.88 6.56
C LEU A 970 34.06 -18.13 6.70
N ARG A 971 33.98 -19.07 5.74
CA ARG A 971 34.83 -20.26 5.67
C ARG A 971 36.29 -19.88 5.30
N GLU A 972 36.46 -18.99 4.32
CA GLU A 972 37.75 -18.50 3.84
C GLU A 972 38.51 -17.74 4.94
N GLU A 973 37.80 -16.89 5.71
CA GLU A 973 38.38 -16.17 6.85
C GLU A 973 38.75 -17.08 8.04
N GLY A 974 38.25 -18.30 8.06
CA GLY A 974 38.57 -19.32 9.06
C GLY A 974 38.23 -18.88 10.48
N LEU A 975 39.21 -18.93 11.39
CA LEU A 975 39.05 -18.55 12.80
C LEU A 975 38.90 -17.03 13.01
N GLY A 976 39.21 -16.21 12.01
CA GLY A 976 39.08 -14.74 12.08
C GLY A 976 39.96 -14.08 13.13
N LEU A 977 41.15 -14.66 13.41
CA LEU A 977 42.08 -14.15 14.43
C LEU A 977 42.98 -13.01 13.94
N GLU A 978 42.90 -12.63 12.69
CA GLU A 978 43.64 -11.49 12.13
C GLU A 978 43.05 -10.15 12.58
N ALA A 979 43.84 -9.08 12.54
CA ALA A 979 43.41 -7.75 13.00
C ALA A 979 42.18 -7.24 12.25
N GLY A 980 41.10 -6.97 12.97
CA GLY A 980 39.83 -6.48 12.43
C GLY A 980 38.71 -7.52 12.29
N GLY A 981 38.96 -8.80 12.60
CA GLY A 981 38.03 -9.92 12.42
C GLY A 981 36.89 -10.04 13.45
N GLY A 982 36.76 -9.13 14.41
CA GLY A 982 35.79 -9.23 15.51
C GLY A 982 36.31 -10.06 16.69
N GLU A 983 35.43 -10.35 17.66
CA GLU A 983 35.73 -11.20 18.82
C GLU A 983 35.45 -12.66 18.47
N THR A 984 36.48 -13.53 18.63
CA THR A 984 36.31 -14.98 18.45
C THR A 984 36.37 -15.68 19.79
N LEU A 985 35.37 -16.50 20.06
CA LEU A 985 35.21 -17.31 21.26
C LEU A 985 35.24 -18.80 20.90
N TRP A 986 35.63 -19.64 21.83
CA TRP A 986 35.57 -21.07 21.63
C TRP A 986 35.07 -21.87 22.84
N TRP A 987 34.57 -23.08 22.58
CA TRP A 987 34.10 -24.04 23.58
C TRP A 987 35.27 -24.74 24.26
N ALA A 988 35.91 -24.10 25.25
CA ALA A 988 37.02 -24.68 25.96
C ALA A 988 36.55 -25.81 26.90
N PRO A 989 37.26 -26.95 26.95
CA PRO A 989 37.00 -28.03 27.91
C PRO A 989 37.16 -27.56 29.37
N GLY A 990 36.21 -27.91 30.24
CA GLY A 990 36.24 -27.55 31.66
C GLY A 990 35.72 -26.14 32.00
N GLU A 991 35.53 -25.28 31.06
CA GLU A 991 34.99 -23.94 31.29
C GLU A 991 33.46 -23.96 31.35
N GLU A 992 32.82 -23.03 32.06
CA GLU A 992 31.35 -22.89 32.14
C GLU A 992 30.78 -21.95 31.07
N ALA A 993 31.62 -21.14 30.42
CA ALA A 993 31.27 -20.18 29.40
C ALA A 993 32.09 -20.39 28.11
N TYR A 994 31.73 -19.78 27.01
CA TYR A 994 32.64 -19.58 25.89
C TYR A 994 33.74 -18.61 26.31
N VAL A 995 34.97 -18.88 25.95
CA VAL A 995 36.12 -18.04 26.30
C VAL A 995 36.78 -17.48 25.04
N PRO A 996 37.45 -16.31 25.11
CA PRO A 996 38.18 -15.75 23.97
C PRO A 996 39.19 -16.73 23.41
N LEU A 997 39.23 -16.85 22.08
CA LEU A 997 40.21 -17.67 21.38
C LEU A 997 41.41 -16.83 20.97
N SER A 998 42.56 -17.11 21.53
CA SER A 998 43.83 -16.50 21.10
C SER A 998 44.58 -17.40 20.10
N PRO A 999 45.54 -16.87 19.31
CA PRO A 999 46.35 -17.68 18.44
C PRO A 999 47.11 -18.82 19.18
N GLY A 1000 47.46 -18.63 20.47
CA GLY A 1000 48.11 -19.64 21.31
C GLY A 1000 47.19 -20.77 21.78
N ASP A 1001 45.87 -20.63 21.63
CA ASP A 1001 44.87 -21.63 22.04
C ASP A 1001 44.40 -22.51 20.87
N VAL A 1002 44.84 -22.23 19.64
CA VAL A 1002 44.41 -22.98 18.44
C VAL A 1002 44.84 -24.44 18.53
N GLU A 1003 46.04 -24.73 19.02
CA GLU A 1003 46.51 -26.11 19.22
C GLU A 1003 45.64 -26.86 20.24
N LYS A 1004 45.27 -26.21 21.35
CA LYS A 1004 44.36 -26.77 22.35
C LYS A 1004 42.95 -27.02 21.80
N LEU A 1005 42.46 -26.12 20.93
CA LEU A 1005 41.21 -26.33 20.21
C LEU A 1005 41.29 -27.59 19.35
N ILE A 1006 42.34 -27.74 18.55
CA ILE A 1006 42.55 -28.91 17.67
C ILE A 1006 42.64 -30.18 18.51
N GLU A 1007 43.42 -30.15 19.63
CA GLU A 1007 43.52 -31.30 20.54
C GLU A 1007 42.16 -31.65 21.16
N SER A 1008 41.37 -30.67 21.57
CA SER A 1008 40.05 -30.90 22.15
C SER A 1008 39.10 -31.55 21.16
N VAL A 1009 39.21 -31.17 19.88
CA VAL A 1009 38.41 -31.74 18.78
C VAL A 1009 38.81 -33.17 18.48
N ARG A 1010 40.09 -33.52 18.52
CA ARG A 1010 40.61 -34.89 18.29
C ARG A 1010 40.25 -35.86 19.42
N ASN A 1011 40.12 -35.37 20.65
CA ASN A 1011 39.90 -36.16 21.85
C ASN A 1011 38.42 -36.27 22.26
N GLY A 1012 37.53 -35.50 21.64
CA GLY A 1012 36.07 -35.50 21.91
C GLY A 1012 35.29 -36.05 20.80
#